data_0ed2f3f7aed65ba28ecd282471b1b1fb
#
_entry.id   0ed2f3f7aed65ba28ecd282471b1b1fb
#
_cell.length_a   1.000
_cell.length_b   1.000
_cell.length_c   1.000
_cell.angle_alpha   90.00
_cell.angle_beta   90.00
_cell.angle_gamma   90.00
#
_symmetry.space_group_name_H-M   'P 1'
#
loop_
_entity.id
_entity.type
_entity.pdbx_description
1 polymer ?
#
loop_
_entity_poly.entity_id
_entity_poly.type
_entity_poly.pdbx_seq_one_letter_code
_entity_poly.pdbx_strand_id
1 'polypeptide(L)'
;MEKDARNNTAGGRSSKPMIVGGVAAIALGSALLWASETAGGLPDAVAWGVWGAGVAMIAVGSLRNRRELKVAAESAEQTAPSPEGPRNPAPQAGAETGMQTVEALVQRSDDVAATLRDLVSHGQSSADYGMLPALLARSGLMDWEGAPRFTANRLRRNRRWWMSCEVDELTDEGYDRLVALEGALNLAADLAEGACLDGASGQERIEALFRDLASLSPLPAPKDRPFPAGEKDGEWAARLALSEWLENLPAPFRVVSAFQLDLDEGLACVDVAVPSPSCLALVAPGDEALQAAEARRYAWRLALTVARGAFAASPRIGRVGVNCVSHGARETLLSLLMDRGELDALLAGADAPGAGPAPGETCRVDVAEDGRMRPVRALLARSDSRLNPASRWDAVELDPMDASAAVREACGAARVSDLGINENARRVAAWNQLAGTLGATTADAVARLMATRDASEDQTVREACSRTCQALVDGAVDASDHQALALAFVLGGPLDQAQRQALDLAGEDAGPADLERALGLLDAVLVPLAQAGSYADGPTRVFRYFNSAAERVRFNRTVADGRDVVLVPDAYYAAHSLAARVLTQLGRAEEAQVHADELARVAPVTPDAALSRVRVLEAQERIFECVDVLVDAMGYAATAREMSICLYRLAYMEWRLGRNRLAVACYERSMRLHGEIAAQAKEELDELLDSEPGLGRLDPEECARELSAAGIPLGDADGARHAMEEAAAACVDARLMGISRAYLAVALEVDRDDALLGVYRSLASVSPEG
;
A
#
# COMPACT_ATOMS: atom_id res chain seq x y z
N MET A 1 4.69 -51.36 40.10
CA MET A 1 4.47 -50.03 40.65
C MET A 1 5.08 -49.09 39.67
N GLU A 2 4.48 -48.83 38.52
CA GLU A 2 3.39 -47.91 38.17
C GLU A 2 3.46 -46.54 38.82
N LYS A 3 3.83 -45.55 37.96
CA LYS A 3 3.12 -44.27 37.88
C LYS A 3 3.62 -43.46 36.67
N ASP A 4 2.74 -43.39 35.67
CA ASP A 4 2.30 -42.26 34.87
C ASP A 4 3.27 -41.07 34.72
N ALA A 5 3.77 -40.92 33.49
CA ALA A 5 4.12 -39.65 32.90
C ALA A 5 3.21 -39.39 31.69
N ARG A 6 2.19 -38.57 31.86
CA ARG A 6 1.35 -38.07 30.79
C ARG A 6 2.15 -37.07 29.97
N ASN A 7 2.43 -37.44 28.76
CA ASN A 7 2.88 -36.55 27.67
C ASN A 7 1.75 -35.56 27.29
N ASN A 8 2.01 -34.31 27.53
CA ASN A 8 1.17 -33.21 27.04
C ASN A 8 1.83 -32.64 25.78
N THR A 9 1.57 -33.28 24.63
CA THR A 9 1.90 -32.72 23.34
C THR A 9 0.81 -31.72 22.94
N ALA A 10 0.99 -30.46 23.33
CA ALA A 10 0.27 -29.36 22.72
C ALA A 10 0.81 -29.17 21.29
N GLY A 11 0.10 -29.75 20.32
CA GLY A 11 0.38 -29.52 18.91
C GLY A 11 0.18 -28.05 18.56
N GLY A 12 1.27 -27.33 18.38
CA GLY A 12 1.28 -26.00 17.81
C GLY A 12 0.79 -26.10 16.35
N ARG A 13 -0.44 -25.66 16.09
CA ARG A 13 -0.91 -25.48 14.71
C ARG A 13 -0.06 -24.40 14.06
N SER A 14 0.70 -24.78 13.04
CA SER A 14 1.52 -23.86 12.22
C SER A 14 0.69 -22.68 11.68
N SER A 15 1.24 -21.47 11.74
CA SER A 15 0.63 -20.26 11.18
C SER A 15 0.72 -20.20 9.64
N LYS A 16 1.50 -21.10 9.03
CA LYS A 16 1.72 -21.15 7.56
C LYS A 16 0.44 -21.24 6.71
N PRO A 17 -0.57 -22.07 7.03
CA PRO A 17 -1.79 -22.12 6.21
C PRO A 17 -2.62 -20.84 6.25
N MET A 18 -2.53 -20.05 7.31
CA MET A 18 -3.23 -18.76 7.40
C MET A 18 -2.57 -17.69 6.53
N ILE A 19 -1.25 -17.66 6.42
CA ILE A 19 -0.52 -16.69 5.59
C ILE A 19 -0.74 -17.00 4.12
N VAL A 20 -0.66 -18.26 3.70
CA VAL A 20 -0.89 -18.68 2.31
C VAL A 20 -2.36 -18.44 1.90
N GLY A 21 -3.32 -18.77 2.77
CA GLY A 21 -4.72 -18.45 2.55
C GLY A 21 -5.00 -16.95 2.49
N GLY A 22 -4.28 -16.15 3.29
CA GLY A 22 -4.36 -14.69 3.28
C GLY A 22 -3.84 -14.07 1.97
N VAL A 23 -2.72 -14.54 1.44
CA VAL A 23 -2.17 -14.07 0.16
C VAL A 23 -3.13 -14.41 -1.00
N ALA A 24 -3.69 -15.61 -1.02
CA ALA A 24 -4.68 -16.01 -2.02
C ALA A 24 -5.97 -15.14 -1.93
N ALA A 25 -6.42 -14.82 -0.72
CA ALA A 25 -7.58 -13.96 -0.51
C ALA A 25 -7.30 -12.50 -0.89
N ILE A 26 -6.08 -11.99 -0.64
CA ILE A 26 -5.68 -10.65 -1.09
C ILE A 26 -5.62 -10.59 -2.62
N ALA A 27 -5.04 -11.58 -3.28
CA ALA A 27 -4.99 -11.64 -4.74
C ALA A 27 -6.40 -11.68 -5.35
N LEU A 28 -7.29 -12.49 -4.78
CA LEU A 28 -8.70 -12.54 -5.18
C LEU A 28 -9.42 -11.23 -4.86
N GLY A 29 -9.22 -10.67 -3.69
CA GLY A 29 -9.80 -9.40 -3.26
C GLY A 29 -9.31 -8.22 -4.11
N SER A 30 -8.02 -8.21 -4.49
CA SER A 30 -7.47 -7.18 -5.38
C SER A 30 -8.03 -7.29 -6.80
N ALA A 31 -8.22 -8.51 -7.32
CA ALA A 31 -8.88 -8.73 -8.59
C ALA A 31 -10.37 -8.33 -8.55
N LEU A 32 -11.06 -8.59 -7.43
CA LEU A 32 -12.44 -8.19 -7.20
C LEU A 32 -12.59 -6.68 -6.99
N LEU A 33 -11.65 -6.03 -6.27
CA LEU A 33 -11.61 -4.57 -6.11
C LEU A 33 -11.36 -3.89 -7.45
N TRP A 34 -10.44 -4.42 -8.25
CA TRP A 34 -10.21 -3.91 -9.60
C TRP A 34 -11.44 -4.10 -10.48
N ALA A 35 -12.13 -5.24 -10.38
CA ALA A 35 -13.39 -5.49 -11.07
C ALA A 35 -14.52 -4.58 -10.54
N SER A 36 -14.57 -4.25 -9.24
CA SER A 36 -15.59 -3.35 -8.68
C SER A 36 -15.35 -1.89 -9.04
N GLU A 37 -14.10 -1.43 -9.03
CA GLU A 37 -13.73 -0.08 -9.48
C GLU A 37 -14.02 0.14 -10.98
N THR A 38 -13.88 -0.91 -11.79
CA THR A 38 -14.14 -0.84 -13.23
C THR A 38 -15.59 -1.16 -13.61
N ALA A 39 -16.33 -1.93 -12.80
CA ALA A 39 -17.62 -2.53 -13.16
C ALA A 39 -18.85 -1.82 -12.57
N GLY A 40 -18.68 -0.89 -11.62
CA GLY A 40 -19.82 -0.10 -11.09
C GLY A 40 -21.01 -0.91 -10.54
N GLY A 41 -20.86 -2.22 -10.30
CA GLY A 41 -21.97 -3.12 -10.01
C GLY A 41 -21.76 -4.15 -8.89
N LEU A 42 -20.54 -4.27 -8.36
CA LEU A 42 -20.31 -5.08 -7.16
C LEU A 42 -20.37 -4.15 -5.92
N PRO A 43 -21.07 -4.54 -4.85
CA PRO A 43 -20.95 -3.79 -3.59
C PRO A 43 -19.48 -3.82 -3.15
N ASP A 44 -18.84 -2.67 -3.06
CA ASP A 44 -17.46 -2.50 -2.57
C ASP A 44 -17.24 -3.27 -1.26
N ALA A 45 -18.27 -3.37 -0.43
CA ALA A 45 -18.27 -4.13 0.81
C ALA A 45 -17.86 -5.62 0.64
N VAL A 46 -18.16 -6.27 -0.51
CA VAL A 46 -17.80 -7.67 -0.72
C VAL A 46 -16.33 -7.81 -1.12
N ALA A 47 -15.86 -6.95 -2.03
CA ALA A 47 -14.46 -6.95 -2.46
C ALA A 47 -13.54 -6.51 -1.30
N TRP A 48 -13.93 -5.50 -0.54
CA TRP A 48 -13.26 -5.07 0.69
C TRP A 48 -13.34 -6.13 1.80
N GLY A 49 -14.46 -6.86 1.90
CA GLY A 49 -14.60 -7.98 2.84
C GLY A 49 -13.63 -9.12 2.56
N VAL A 50 -13.47 -9.53 1.30
CA VAL A 50 -12.53 -10.59 0.90
C VAL A 50 -11.09 -10.11 1.06
N TRP A 51 -10.78 -8.87 0.63
CA TRP A 51 -9.47 -8.26 0.78
C TRP A 51 -9.11 -8.05 2.26
N GLY A 52 -10.04 -7.52 3.05
CA GLY A 52 -9.88 -7.33 4.49
C GLY A 52 -9.68 -8.64 5.25
N ALA A 53 -10.40 -9.70 4.87
CA ALA A 53 -10.18 -11.04 5.44
C ALA A 53 -8.78 -11.57 5.09
N GLY A 54 -8.29 -11.32 3.87
CA GLY A 54 -6.94 -11.67 3.45
C GLY A 54 -5.88 -10.93 4.27
N VAL A 55 -6.02 -9.61 4.40
CA VAL A 55 -5.14 -8.77 5.22
C VAL A 55 -5.19 -9.17 6.70
N ALA A 56 -6.38 -9.45 7.24
CA ALA A 56 -6.54 -9.91 8.62
C ALA A 56 -5.87 -11.28 8.85
N MET A 57 -5.99 -12.22 7.91
CA MET A 57 -5.31 -13.52 8.01
C MET A 57 -3.78 -13.38 7.97
N ILE A 58 -3.24 -12.51 7.11
CA ILE A 58 -1.81 -12.22 7.07
C ILE A 58 -1.36 -11.48 8.33
N ALA A 59 -2.12 -10.50 8.80
CA ALA A 59 -1.81 -9.75 10.01
C ALA A 59 -1.81 -10.66 11.25
N VAL A 60 -2.81 -11.51 11.40
CA VAL A 60 -2.87 -12.49 12.52
C VAL A 60 -1.76 -13.52 12.40
N GLY A 61 -1.48 -14.03 11.19
CA GLY A 61 -0.35 -14.92 10.93
C GLY A 61 1.00 -14.27 11.25
N SER A 62 1.18 -13.02 10.82
CA SER A 62 2.40 -12.24 11.07
C SER A 62 2.58 -11.83 12.54
N LEU A 63 1.48 -11.50 13.25
CA LEU A 63 1.51 -11.21 14.68
C LEU A 63 1.84 -12.46 15.51
N ARG A 64 1.31 -13.61 15.09
CA ARG A 64 1.64 -14.89 15.74
C ARG A 64 3.10 -15.27 15.52
N ASN A 65 3.61 -15.07 14.31
CA ASN A 65 5.02 -15.26 13.97
C ASN A 65 5.93 -14.26 14.71
N ARG A 66 5.52 -12.98 14.86
CA ARG A 66 6.25 -11.99 15.66
C ARG A 66 6.28 -12.33 17.16
N ARG A 67 5.25 -12.95 17.72
CA ARG A 67 5.28 -13.43 19.12
C ARG A 67 6.26 -14.58 19.31
N GLU A 68 6.30 -15.51 18.38
CA GLU A 68 7.27 -16.62 18.40
C GLU A 68 8.72 -16.11 18.24
N LEU A 69 8.93 -15.10 17.36
CA LEU A 69 10.23 -14.44 17.16
C LEU A 69 10.65 -13.57 18.36
N LYS A 70 9.71 -12.95 19.07
CA LYS A 70 10.02 -12.14 20.27
C LYS A 70 10.47 -13.02 21.43
N VAL A 71 9.87 -14.18 21.62
CA VAL A 71 10.29 -15.18 22.61
C VAL A 71 11.68 -15.73 22.27
N ALA A 72 12.01 -15.89 21.00
CA ALA A 72 13.34 -16.31 20.56
C ALA A 72 14.41 -15.20 20.73
N ALA A 73 14.03 -13.93 20.49
CA ALA A 73 14.94 -12.77 20.65
C ALA A 73 15.26 -12.48 22.13
N GLU A 74 14.30 -12.61 23.03
CA GLU A 74 14.50 -12.41 24.47
C GLU A 74 15.44 -13.47 25.09
N SER A 75 15.53 -14.64 24.46
CA SER A 75 16.53 -15.69 24.87
C SER A 75 17.94 -15.39 24.36
N ALA A 76 18.10 -14.56 23.32
CA ALA A 76 19.40 -14.22 22.72
C ALA A 76 20.06 -12.97 23.35
N GLU A 77 19.28 -12.09 23.98
CA GLU A 77 19.78 -10.81 24.54
C GLU A 77 20.49 -10.91 25.89
N GLN A 78 20.54 -12.11 26.50
CA GLN A 78 21.19 -12.31 27.81
C GLN A 78 22.70 -12.57 27.76
N THR A 79 23.35 -12.55 26.60
CA THR A 79 24.78 -12.85 26.50
C THR A 79 25.51 -12.00 25.46
N ALA A 80 25.80 -10.72 25.73
CA ALA A 80 26.92 -10.02 25.07
C ALA A 80 27.34 -8.74 25.82
N PRO A 81 28.65 -8.51 26.08
CA PRO A 81 29.15 -7.30 26.73
C PRO A 81 29.40 -6.17 25.67
N SER A 82 29.07 -4.93 26.07
CA SER A 82 29.27 -3.72 25.29
C SER A 82 30.74 -3.28 25.22
N PRO A 83 31.21 -2.71 24.10
CA PRO A 83 32.44 -1.94 24.06
C PRO A 83 32.15 -0.41 24.18
N GLU A 84 32.89 0.22 25.06
CA GLU A 84 32.94 1.68 25.24
C GLU A 84 33.74 2.34 24.12
N GLY A 85 33.17 3.41 23.50
CA GLY A 85 33.85 4.32 22.61
C GLY A 85 33.75 5.78 23.11
N PRO A 86 34.61 6.73 22.68
CA PRO A 86 34.96 7.94 23.42
C PRO A 86 33.91 9.04 23.38
N ARG A 87 33.76 9.72 24.53
CA ARG A 87 32.84 10.83 24.79
C ARG A 87 33.32 12.14 24.14
N ASN A 88 32.41 12.82 23.45
CA ASN A 88 32.49 14.26 23.15
C ASN A 88 31.55 15.05 24.09
N PRO A 89 31.87 16.32 24.45
CA PRO A 89 31.21 16.98 25.57
C PRO A 89 29.82 17.53 25.24
N ALA A 90 28.99 17.57 26.29
CA ALA A 90 27.58 17.87 26.28
C ALA A 90 27.20 19.32 25.95
N PRO A 91 26.06 19.56 25.27
CA PRO A 91 25.32 20.83 25.31
C PRO A 91 24.33 20.85 26.49
N GLN A 92 23.96 22.05 26.89
CA GLN A 92 23.24 22.39 28.13
C GLN A 92 21.89 21.65 28.27
N ALA A 93 21.73 20.97 29.39
CA ALA A 93 20.57 20.17 29.76
C ALA A 93 19.48 21.05 30.44
N GLY A 94 18.21 20.83 30.04
CA GLY A 94 17.07 21.34 30.78
C GLY A 94 15.74 20.71 30.33
N ALA A 95 15.19 21.11 29.20
CA ALA A 95 13.85 20.71 28.79
C ALA A 95 13.83 19.57 27.72
N GLU A 96 14.87 19.49 26.89
CA GLU A 96 15.00 18.41 25.88
C GLU A 96 15.13 17.02 26.51
N THR A 97 15.74 16.92 27.68
CA THR A 97 16.01 15.66 28.39
C THR A 97 14.73 14.97 28.86
N GLY A 98 13.72 15.74 29.28
CA GLY A 98 12.44 15.18 29.77
C GLY A 98 11.62 14.50 28.66
N MET A 99 11.48 15.15 27.50
CA MET A 99 10.71 14.60 26.38
C MET A 99 11.42 13.43 25.68
N GLN A 100 12.75 13.43 25.61
CA GLN A 100 13.52 12.27 25.15
C GLN A 100 13.35 11.07 26.09
N THR A 101 13.23 11.33 27.41
CA THR A 101 12.93 10.29 28.41
C THR A 101 11.53 9.73 28.20
N VAL A 102 10.53 10.57 27.92
CA VAL A 102 9.15 10.12 27.62
C VAL A 102 9.12 9.29 26.35
N GLU A 103 9.80 9.71 25.28
CA GLU A 103 9.91 8.96 24.05
C GLU A 103 10.52 7.56 24.28
N ALA A 104 11.61 7.47 25.02
CA ALA A 104 12.25 6.22 25.38
C ALA A 104 11.38 5.33 26.27
N LEU A 105 10.61 5.90 27.18
CA LEU A 105 9.68 5.16 28.05
C LEU A 105 8.51 4.60 27.23
N VAL A 106 7.92 5.40 26.37
CA VAL A 106 6.77 5.02 25.52
C VAL A 106 7.16 3.96 24.51
N GLN A 107 8.33 4.10 23.88
CA GLN A 107 8.83 3.12 22.88
C GLN A 107 9.17 1.74 23.49
N ARG A 108 9.52 1.70 24.80
CA ARG A 108 9.83 0.46 25.51
C ARG A 108 8.63 -0.15 26.24
N SER A 109 7.49 0.55 26.21
CA SER A 109 6.32 0.14 26.97
C SER A 109 5.50 -0.90 26.22
N ASP A 110 5.12 -1.97 26.90
CA ASP A 110 4.12 -2.94 26.43
C ASP A 110 2.68 -2.46 26.64
N ASP A 111 2.48 -1.42 27.48
CA ASP A 111 1.21 -0.75 27.73
C ASP A 111 1.44 0.77 27.85
N VAL A 112 1.32 1.45 26.73
CA VAL A 112 1.53 2.91 26.64
C VAL A 112 0.55 3.67 27.53
N ALA A 113 -0.72 3.25 27.60
CA ALA A 113 -1.73 3.92 28.42
C ALA A 113 -1.38 3.83 29.91
N ALA A 114 -0.97 2.67 30.40
CA ALA A 114 -0.54 2.47 31.79
C ALA A 114 0.70 3.32 32.10
N THR A 115 1.69 3.32 31.20
CA THR A 115 2.92 4.13 31.36
C THR A 115 2.62 5.62 31.46
N LEU A 116 1.72 6.14 30.62
CA LEU A 116 1.34 7.56 30.64
C LEU A 116 0.51 7.90 31.88
N ARG A 117 -0.36 7.01 32.38
CA ARG A 117 -1.08 7.18 33.65
C ARG A 117 -0.12 7.24 34.85
N ASP A 118 0.88 6.38 34.86
CA ASP A 118 1.92 6.36 35.89
C ASP A 118 2.69 7.71 35.89
N LEU A 119 3.02 8.22 34.71
CA LEU A 119 3.65 9.52 34.54
C LEU A 119 2.77 10.67 35.06
N VAL A 120 1.45 10.63 34.88
CA VAL A 120 0.52 11.60 35.49
C VAL A 120 0.54 11.50 37.00
N SER A 121 0.50 10.27 37.54
CA SER A 121 0.37 10.03 38.99
C SER A 121 1.66 10.38 39.76
N HIS A 122 2.83 10.12 39.17
CA HIS A 122 4.13 10.33 39.83
C HIS A 122 4.88 11.56 39.31
N GLY A 123 4.57 12.03 38.09
CA GLY A 123 5.27 13.12 37.41
C GLY A 123 4.84 14.53 37.79
N GLN A 124 3.71 14.72 38.51
CA GLN A 124 3.20 16.06 38.89
C GLN A 124 4.16 16.85 39.77
N SER A 125 5.09 16.20 40.45
CA SER A 125 6.08 16.80 41.33
C SER A 125 7.44 17.04 40.70
N SER A 126 7.66 16.62 39.44
CA SER A 126 8.93 16.78 38.71
C SER A 126 8.85 17.94 37.73
N ALA A 127 9.75 18.93 37.91
CA ALA A 127 9.89 20.04 36.95
C ALA A 127 10.37 19.60 35.54
N ASP A 128 10.87 18.35 35.43
CA ASP A 128 11.46 17.82 34.20
C ASP A 128 10.45 17.54 33.08
N TYR A 129 9.15 17.37 33.44
CA TYR A 129 8.08 17.06 32.47
C TYR A 129 7.19 18.25 32.10
N GLY A 130 7.46 19.44 32.67
CA GLY A 130 6.73 20.65 32.35
C GLY A 130 5.21 20.51 32.45
N MET A 131 4.49 20.86 31.37
CA MET A 131 3.03 20.80 31.32
C MET A 131 2.48 19.40 30.96
N LEU A 132 3.31 18.43 30.63
CA LEU A 132 2.85 17.12 30.13
C LEU A 132 1.89 16.40 31.08
N PRO A 133 2.14 16.28 32.40
CA PRO A 133 1.21 15.60 33.30
C PRO A 133 -0.17 16.29 33.36
N ALA A 134 -0.20 17.60 33.29
CA ALA A 134 -1.46 18.36 33.30
C ALA A 134 -2.23 18.17 31.98
N LEU A 135 -1.55 18.16 30.84
CA LEU A 135 -2.15 17.91 29.52
C LEU A 135 -2.67 16.48 29.38
N LEU A 136 -1.90 15.49 29.86
CA LEU A 136 -2.35 14.10 29.92
C LEU A 136 -3.58 13.90 30.80
N ALA A 137 -3.64 14.57 31.95
CA ALA A 137 -4.83 14.54 32.79
C ALA A 137 -6.07 15.16 32.10
N ARG A 138 -5.88 16.23 31.32
CA ARG A 138 -6.97 16.90 30.57
C ARG A 138 -7.40 16.10 29.32
N SER A 139 -6.58 15.17 28.81
CA SER A 139 -6.92 14.33 27.64
C SER A 139 -7.98 13.25 27.91
N GLY A 140 -8.42 13.10 29.17
CA GLY A 140 -9.33 12.04 29.58
C GLY A 140 -8.66 10.68 29.78
N LEU A 141 -7.32 10.61 29.76
CA LEU A 141 -6.57 9.36 29.95
C LEU A 141 -6.86 8.69 31.30
N MET A 142 -7.04 9.49 32.37
CA MET A 142 -7.24 8.95 33.72
C MET A 142 -8.61 8.29 33.89
N ASP A 143 -9.63 8.78 33.16
CA ASP A 143 -10.99 8.27 33.17
C ASP A 143 -11.28 7.25 32.07
N TRP A 144 -10.25 6.84 31.31
CA TRP A 144 -10.40 5.86 30.23
C TRP A 144 -10.24 4.44 30.76
N GLU A 145 -11.29 3.91 31.38
CA GLU A 145 -11.33 2.51 31.80
C GLU A 145 -11.37 1.60 30.58
N GLY A 146 -10.53 0.57 30.57
CA GLY A 146 -10.46 -0.39 29.43
C GLY A 146 -9.86 0.20 28.17
N ALA A 147 -8.97 1.20 28.28
CA ALA A 147 -8.22 1.70 27.14
C ALA A 147 -7.52 0.54 26.39
N PRO A 148 -7.65 0.46 25.06
CA PRO A 148 -6.99 -0.59 24.29
C PRO A 148 -5.47 -0.45 24.36
N ARG A 149 -4.76 -1.49 23.96
CA ARG A 149 -3.31 -1.41 23.82
C ARG A 149 -2.96 -0.50 22.64
N PHE A 150 -2.13 0.49 22.91
CA PHE A 150 -1.59 1.40 21.90
C PHE A 150 -0.14 1.10 21.60
N THR A 151 0.26 1.34 20.38
CA THR A 151 1.65 1.63 19.99
C THR A 151 1.74 3.12 19.72
N ALA A 152 2.77 3.79 20.23
CA ALA A 152 2.99 5.20 20.01
C ALA A 152 4.33 5.40 19.31
N ASN A 153 4.29 6.11 18.19
CA ASN A 153 5.46 6.43 17.38
C ASN A 153 5.54 7.92 17.14
N ARG A 154 6.76 8.42 17.02
CA ARG A 154 6.99 9.79 16.61
C ARG A 154 7.28 9.80 15.11
N LEU A 155 6.44 10.49 14.32
CA LEU A 155 6.61 10.57 12.87
C LEU A 155 7.94 11.27 12.52
N ARG A 156 8.70 10.72 11.58
CA ARG A 156 10.04 11.24 11.24
C ARG A 156 9.99 12.63 10.59
N ARG A 157 8.95 12.94 9.82
CA ARG A 157 8.85 14.16 9.02
C ARG A 157 8.54 15.41 9.87
N ASN A 158 7.41 15.36 10.61
CA ASN A 158 6.91 16.49 11.38
C ASN A 158 7.13 16.35 12.90
N ARG A 159 7.75 15.26 13.33
CA ARG A 159 8.03 14.90 14.74
C ARG A 159 6.78 14.85 15.63
N ARG A 160 5.58 14.66 15.03
CA ARG A 160 4.32 14.52 15.76
C ARG A 160 4.15 13.10 16.28
N TRP A 161 3.49 12.99 17.43
CA TRP A 161 3.10 11.73 18.00
C TRP A 161 1.94 11.14 17.20
N TRP A 162 2.03 9.87 16.94
CA TRP A 162 1.02 9.05 16.27
C TRP A 162 0.81 7.77 17.04
N MET A 163 -0.41 7.55 17.52
CA MET A 163 -0.81 6.34 18.21
C MET A 163 -1.62 5.45 17.27
N SER A 164 -1.36 4.16 17.34
CA SER A 164 -2.09 3.13 16.59
C SER A 164 -2.61 2.09 17.57
N CYS A 165 -3.84 1.64 17.34
CA CYS A 165 -4.45 0.50 18.03
C CYS A 165 -5.10 -0.41 16.98
N GLU A 166 -5.54 -1.59 17.35
CA GLU A 166 -6.35 -2.45 16.49
C GLU A 166 -7.71 -1.74 16.28
N VAL A 167 -7.98 -1.35 15.03
CA VAL A 167 -9.03 -0.38 14.63
C VAL A 167 -10.44 -0.88 14.95
N ASP A 168 -10.67 -2.19 14.96
CA ASP A 168 -12.00 -2.79 15.17
C ASP A 168 -12.54 -2.64 16.61
N GLU A 169 -11.77 -2.05 17.52
CA GLU A 169 -12.10 -1.93 18.94
C GLU A 169 -12.38 -0.49 19.41
N LEU A 170 -12.19 0.54 18.57
CA LEU A 170 -12.40 1.93 18.97
C LEU A 170 -13.79 2.44 18.61
N THR A 171 -14.54 2.86 19.63
CA THR A 171 -15.73 3.70 19.47
C THR A 171 -15.33 5.12 19.05
N ASP A 172 -16.27 5.93 18.56
CA ASP A 172 -16.02 7.35 18.23
C ASP A 172 -15.45 8.11 19.43
N GLU A 173 -15.98 7.87 20.64
CA GLU A 173 -15.47 8.46 21.89
C GLU A 173 -14.03 7.98 22.19
N GLY A 174 -13.74 6.71 21.98
CA GLY A 174 -12.38 6.15 22.11
C GLY A 174 -11.41 6.81 21.15
N TYR A 175 -11.86 7.06 19.92
CA TYR A 175 -11.04 7.74 18.91
C TYR A 175 -10.77 9.20 19.29
N ASP A 176 -11.77 9.92 19.79
CA ASP A 176 -11.60 11.29 20.29
C ASP A 176 -10.60 11.37 21.46
N ARG A 177 -10.66 10.42 22.38
CA ARG A 177 -9.68 10.32 23.49
C ARG A 177 -8.26 10.04 22.98
N LEU A 178 -8.12 9.18 21.95
CA LEU A 178 -6.84 8.93 21.30
C LEU A 178 -6.26 10.21 20.68
N VAL A 179 -7.09 10.97 19.94
CA VAL A 179 -6.71 12.26 19.33
C VAL A 179 -6.32 13.29 20.40
N ALA A 180 -7.07 13.34 21.51
CA ALA A 180 -6.75 14.22 22.64
C ALA A 180 -5.41 13.84 23.30
N LEU A 181 -5.14 12.56 23.45
CA LEU A 181 -3.89 12.05 24.02
C LEU A 181 -2.68 12.40 23.15
N GLU A 182 -2.78 12.21 21.83
CA GLU A 182 -1.75 12.67 20.89
C GLU A 182 -1.54 14.18 20.95
N GLY A 183 -2.66 14.93 20.99
CA GLY A 183 -2.63 16.38 21.16
C GLY A 183 -1.87 16.81 22.42
N ALA A 184 -2.09 16.12 23.54
CA ALA A 184 -1.38 16.38 24.79
C ALA A 184 0.13 16.17 24.66
N LEU A 185 0.56 15.10 24.03
CA LEU A 185 1.97 14.80 23.77
C LEU A 185 2.60 15.81 22.81
N ASN A 186 1.90 16.18 21.75
CA ASN A 186 2.38 17.16 20.75
C ASN A 186 2.52 18.55 21.37
N LEU A 187 1.51 19.03 22.11
CA LEU A 187 1.56 20.32 22.80
C LEU A 187 2.68 20.37 23.85
N ALA A 188 2.87 19.28 24.61
CA ALA A 188 3.96 19.21 25.57
C ALA A 188 5.34 19.28 24.88
N ALA A 189 5.51 18.65 23.72
CA ALA A 189 6.74 18.73 22.94
C ALA A 189 6.98 20.16 22.40
N ASP A 190 5.95 20.81 21.84
CA ASP A 190 6.05 22.18 21.35
C ASP A 190 6.41 23.19 22.48
N LEU A 191 5.83 22.98 23.66
CA LEU A 191 6.15 23.82 24.83
C LEU A 191 7.59 23.57 25.34
N ALA A 192 8.09 22.33 25.26
CA ALA A 192 9.44 21.98 25.67
C ALA A 192 10.50 22.50 24.67
N GLU A 193 10.20 22.53 23.39
CA GLU A 193 11.09 23.03 22.33
C GLU A 193 11.16 24.57 22.27
N GLY A 194 10.49 25.27 23.19
CA GLY A 194 10.58 26.72 23.30
C GLY A 194 9.82 27.50 22.22
N ALA A 195 8.84 26.87 21.58
CA ALA A 195 8.00 27.48 20.53
C ALA A 195 7.12 28.64 21.03
N CYS A 196 7.41 29.24 22.19
CA CYS A 196 6.52 30.21 22.83
C CYS A 196 7.23 31.38 23.50
N LEU A 197 6.50 32.49 23.50
CA LEU A 197 6.83 33.81 24.03
C LEU A 197 7.46 33.75 25.43
N ASP A 198 8.62 34.38 25.62
CA ASP A 198 9.28 34.53 26.89
C ASP A 198 8.34 35.23 27.90
N GLY A 199 8.13 34.58 29.05
CA GLY A 199 7.34 35.15 30.18
C GLY A 199 5.85 34.83 30.20
N ALA A 200 5.29 34.15 29.17
CA ALA A 200 3.89 33.75 29.18
C ALA A 200 3.63 32.53 30.09
N SER A 201 2.42 32.45 30.67
CA SER A 201 1.96 31.28 31.40
C SER A 201 1.83 30.07 30.46
N GLY A 202 1.87 28.85 31.00
CA GLY A 202 1.69 27.62 30.17
C GLY A 202 0.35 27.64 29.40
N GLN A 203 -0.69 28.21 29.94
CA GLN A 203 -2.00 28.33 29.29
C GLN A 203 -1.96 29.36 28.14
N GLU A 204 -1.36 30.53 28.33
CA GLU A 204 -1.20 31.55 27.27
C GLU A 204 -0.36 31.02 26.11
N ARG A 205 0.63 30.15 26.39
CA ARG A 205 1.44 29.47 25.37
C ARG A 205 0.61 28.51 24.53
N ILE A 206 -0.26 27.70 25.15
CA ILE A 206 -1.16 26.77 24.43
C ILE A 206 -2.08 27.57 23.52
N GLU A 207 -2.68 28.64 24.03
CA GLU A 207 -3.57 29.53 23.26
C GLU A 207 -2.84 30.21 22.10
N ALA A 208 -1.55 30.57 22.27
CA ALA A 208 -0.72 31.11 21.19
C ALA A 208 -0.48 30.06 20.10
N LEU A 209 -0.12 28.83 20.44
CA LEU A 209 0.10 27.74 19.46
C LEU A 209 -1.16 27.49 18.61
N PHE A 210 -2.34 27.54 19.23
CA PHE A 210 -3.60 27.38 18.49
C PHE A 210 -3.95 28.60 17.62
N ARG A 211 -3.56 29.79 18.05
CA ARG A 211 -3.75 31.03 17.30
C ARG A 211 -2.86 31.08 16.06
N ASP A 212 -1.64 30.64 16.21
CA ASP A 212 -0.61 30.70 15.16
C ASP A 212 -0.80 29.62 14.07
N LEU A 213 -1.73 28.68 14.25
CA LEU A 213 -1.99 27.63 13.25
C LEU A 213 -2.31 28.20 11.86
N ALA A 214 -3.12 29.26 11.78
CA ALA A 214 -3.46 29.91 10.51
C ALA A 214 -2.36 30.81 9.95
N SER A 215 -1.39 31.20 10.78
CA SER A 215 -0.23 32.01 10.38
C SER A 215 0.96 31.17 9.88
N LEU A 216 0.81 29.83 9.81
CA LEU A 216 1.86 28.96 9.29
C LEU A 216 2.35 29.46 7.94
N SER A 217 3.66 29.67 7.86
CA SER A 217 4.36 30.15 6.67
C SER A 217 4.06 29.35 5.42
N PRO A 218 4.20 29.97 4.23
CA PRO A 218 4.00 29.24 2.98
C PRO A 218 4.84 27.96 2.95
N LEU A 219 4.39 27.00 2.16
CA LEU A 219 5.02 25.72 1.92
C LEU A 219 6.54 25.81 2.05
N PRO A 220 7.19 25.00 2.88
CA PRO A 220 8.61 24.77 2.70
C PRO A 220 8.80 24.33 1.24
N ALA A 221 9.83 24.87 0.59
CA ALA A 221 10.17 24.43 -0.76
C ALA A 221 10.18 22.88 -0.77
N PRO A 222 9.59 22.23 -1.81
CA PRO A 222 9.65 20.78 -1.93
C PRO A 222 11.09 20.36 -1.67
N LYS A 223 11.29 19.37 -0.81
CA LYS A 223 12.65 18.82 -0.60
C LYS A 223 13.18 18.46 -1.96
N ASP A 224 14.41 18.89 -2.27
CA ASP A 224 15.10 18.48 -3.48
C ASP A 224 15.08 16.95 -3.53
N ARG A 225 14.19 16.41 -4.34
CA ARG A 225 14.20 14.99 -4.63
C ARG A 225 15.37 14.75 -5.59
N PRO A 226 16.12 13.66 -5.40
CA PRO A 226 17.31 13.39 -6.23
C PRO A 226 16.96 13.27 -7.72
N PHE A 227 15.69 13.03 -8.04
CA PHE A 227 15.17 12.92 -9.40
C PHE A 227 13.85 13.70 -9.49
N PRO A 228 13.87 14.94 -10.04
CA PRO A 228 12.64 15.66 -10.32
C PRO A 228 11.88 14.91 -11.41
N ALA A 229 10.77 14.27 -11.03
CA ALA A 229 9.88 13.62 -11.95
C ALA A 229 8.74 14.55 -12.38
N GLY A 230 8.25 14.39 -13.61
CA GLY A 230 7.12 15.11 -14.15
C GLY A 230 7.44 16.52 -14.67
N GLU A 231 6.39 17.19 -15.17
CA GLU A 231 6.45 18.58 -15.62
C GLU A 231 6.50 19.53 -14.41
N LYS A 232 7.31 20.59 -14.49
CA LYS A 232 7.48 21.54 -13.39
C LYS A 232 6.17 22.13 -12.86
N ASP A 233 5.20 22.38 -13.77
CA ASP A 233 3.89 22.93 -13.45
C ASP A 233 2.77 21.92 -13.77
N GLY A 234 3.10 20.62 -13.81
CA GLY A 234 2.20 19.50 -14.10
C GLY A 234 1.33 19.10 -12.90
N GLU A 235 0.39 18.23 -13.18
CA GLU A 235 -0.53 17.72 -12.15
C GLU A 235 0.20 16.86 -11.10
N TRP A 236 1.22 16.11 -11.51
CA TRP A 236 2.08 15.37 -10.60
C TRP A 236 2.74 16.29 -9.56
N ALA A 237 3.38 17.36 -10.04
CA ALA A 237 4.07 18.30 -9.16
C ALA A 237 3.10 18.94 -8.14
N ALA A 238 1.90 19.31 -8.58
CA ALA A 238 0.87 19.87 -7.70
C ALA A 238 0.37 18.87 -6.65
N ARG A 239 0.11 17.60 -7.05
CA ARG A 239 -0.31 16.54 -6.13
C ARG A 239 0.76 16.23 -5.10
N LEU A 240 2.00 16.12 -5.54
CA LEU A 240 3.13 15.83 -4.65
C LEU A 240 3.38 16.97 -3.66
N ALA A 241 3.40 18.22 -4.13
CA ALA A 241 3.56 19.39 -3.27
C ALA A 241 2.46 19.51 -2.22
N LEU A 242 1.19 19.29 -2.61
CA LEU A 242 0.07 19.30 -1.69
C LEU A 242 0.17 18.17 -0.66
N SER A 243 0.51 16.96 -1.09
CA SER A 243 0.68 15.82 -0.22
C SER A 243 1.81 16.02 0.77
N GLU A 244 3.00 16.44 0.31
CA GLU A 244 4.15 16.74 1.17
C GLU A 244 3.82 17.81 2.21
N TRP A 245 3.07 18.83 1.81
CA TRP A 245 2.68 19.88 2.73
C TRP A 245 1.71 19.39 3.80
N LEU A 246 0.68 18.62 3.42
CA LEU A 246 -0.29 18.05 4.36
C LEU A 246 0.39 17.12 5.37
N GLU A 247 1.31 16.28 4.93
CA GLU A 247 2.07 15.36 5.80
C GLU A 247 3.07 16.08 6.73
N ASN A 248 3.51 17.29 6.36
CA ASN A 248 4.44 18.09 7.17
C ASN A 248 3.74 19.12 8.06
N LEU A 249 2.41 19.23 8.05
CA LEU A 249 1.69 20.19 8.89
C LEU A 249 2.01 19.97 10.37
N PRO A 250 2.54 20.99 11.07
CA PRO A 250 2.89 20.88 12.49
C PRO A 250 1.66 21.11 13.39
N ALA A 251 0.52 20.52 13.05
CA ALA A 251 -0.71 20.68 13.82
C ALA A 251 -0.62 19.93 15.16
N PRO A 252 -1.21 20.46 16.24
CA PRO A 252 -1.21 19.80 17.55
C PRO A 252 -2.01 18.49 17.55
N PHE A 253 -3.13 18.41 16.82
CA PHE A 253 -3.88 17.18 16.61
C PHE A 253 -3.48 16.50 15.31
N ARG A 254 -3.69 15.17 15.21
CA ARG A 254 -3.38 14.43 13.98
C ARG A 254 -4.10 15.02 12.78
N VAL A 255 -3.36 15.17 11.69
CA VAL A 255 -3.92 15.55 10.40
C VAL A 255 -4.20 14.28 9.59
N VAL A 256 -5.47 13.93 9.45
CA VAL A 256 -5.91 12.87 8.53
C VAL A 256 -6.59 13.56 7.38
N SER A 257 -5.95 13.53 6.21
CA SER A 257 -6.43 14.23 5.03
C SER A 257 -6.58 13.30 3.83
N ALA A 258 -7.46 13.70 2.92
CA ALA A 258 -7.59 13.11 1.60
C ALA A 258 -7.90 14.23 0.61
N PHE A 259 -7.37 14.17 -0.59
CA PHE A 259 -7.58 15.22 -1.56
C PHE A 259 -7.80 14.67 -2.97
N GLN A 260 -8.45 15.49 -3.79
CA GLN A 260 -8.52 15.36 -5.24
C GLN A 260 -8.22 16.71 -5.87
N LEU A 261 -7.63 16.72 -7.05
CA LEU A 261 -7.44 17.93 -7.83
C LEU A 261 -7.52 17.65 -9.33
N ASP A 262 -7.84 18.67 -10.08
CA ASP A 262 -7.79 18.69 -11.54
C ASP A 262 -7.28 20.06 -12.00
N LEU A 263 -6.09 20.08 -12.61
CA LEU A 263 -5.48 21.33 -13.05
C LEU A 263 -6.13 21.90 -14.33
N ASP A 264 -6.78 21.08 -15.14
CA ASP A 264 -7.49 21.57 -16.34
C ASP A 264 -8.78 22.30 -15.94
N GLU A 265 -9.46 21.81 -14.90
CA GLU A 265 -10.60 22.48 -14.28
C GLU A 265 -10.17 23.61 -13.32
N GLY A 266 -8.90 23.64 -12.93
CA GLY A 266 -8.37 24.57 -11.94
C GLY A 266 -8.95 24.36 -10.55
N LEU A 267 -9.32 23.13 -10.19
CA LEU A 267 -10.02 22.78 -8.95
C LEU A 267 -9.16 21.91 -8.05
N ALA A 268 -9.24 22.15 -6.75
CA ALA A 268 -8.77 21.20 -5.72
C ALA A 268 -9.83 21.07 -4.62
N CYS A 269 -9.95 19.87 -4.05
CA CYS A 269 -10.79 19.58 -2.91
C CYS A 269 -10.00 18.77 -1.89
N VAL A 270 -10.01 19.21 -0.63
CA VAL A 270 -9.32 18.57 0.48
C VAL A 270 -10.31 18.32 1.60
N ASP A 271 -10.43 17.05 2.00
CA ASP A 271 -11.10 16.70 3.25
C ASP A 271 -10.02 16.58 4.33
N VAL A 272 -10.22 17.21 5.48
CA VAL A 272 -9.31 17.17 6.62
C VAL A 272 -10.09 16.90 7.90
N ALA A 273 -9.65 15.90 8.67
CA ALA A 273 -10.27 15.58 9.94
C ALA A 273 -9.96 16.65 11.00
N VAL A 274 -10.96 16.99 11.80
CA VAL A 274 -10.84 17.97 12.88
C VAL A 274 -11.22 17.36 14.23
N PRO A 275 -10.57 17.81 15.32
CA PRO A 275 -10.87 17.30 16.66
C PRO A 275 -12.29 17.67 17.08
N SER A 276 -12.94 16.77 17.82
CA SER A 276 -14.21 17.03 18.49
C SER A 276 -14.04 18.04 19.63
N PRO A 277 -15.12 18.67 20.11
CA PRO A 277 -15.05 19.56 21.26
C PRO A 277 -14.38 18.97 22.51
N SER A 278 -14.54 17.65 22.75
CA SER A 278 -13.94 16.96 23.90
C SER A 278 -12.42 17.01 23.89
N CYS A 279 -11.79 16.96 22.70
CA CYS A 279 -10.33 17.06 22.53
C CYS A 279 -9.81 18.44 22.98
N LEU A 280 -10.65 19.49 22.90
CA LEU A 280 -10.30 20.86 23.28
C LEU A 280 -10.30 21.08 24.80
N ALA A 281 -10.60 20.06 25.61
CA ALA A 281 -10.35 20.09 27.05
C ALA A 281 -8.87 20.37 27.37
N LEU A 282 -7.95 20.10 26.47
CA LEU A 282 -6.53 20.47 26.56
C LEU A 282 -6.34 21.99 26.69
N VAL A 283 -7.18 22.78 26.01
CA VAL A 283 -7.12 24.27 25.97
C VAL A 283 -8.11 24.88 26.96
N ALA A 284 -9.32 24.35 27.01
CA ALA A 284 -10.44 24.88 27.81
C ALA A 284 -10.96 23.82 28.81
N PRO A 285 -10.21 23.49 29.87
CA PRO A 285 -10.62 22.46 30.82
C PRO A 285 -11.87 22.86 31.60
N GLY A 286 -12.86 21.96 31.64
CA GLY A 286 -14.07 22.12 32.45
C GLY A 286 -15.13 23.09 31.90
N ASP A 287 -14.95 23.62 30.67
CA ASP A 287 -15.93 24.54 30.04
C ASP A 287 -16.31 23.99 28.64
N GLU A 288 -17.41 23.22 28.56
CA GLU A 288 -17.88 22.60 27.32
C GLU A 288 -18.27 23.63 26.26
N ALA A 289 -18.83 24.80 26.65
CA ALA A 289 -19.20 25.83 25.69
C ALA A 289 -17.97 26.46 25.06
N LEU A 290 -16.91 26.68 25.84
CA LEU A 290 -15.63 27.16 25.36
C LEU A 290 -14.92 26.10 24.51
N GLN A 291 -14.97 24.83 24.90
CA GLN A 291 -14.44 23.72 24.08
C GLN A 291 -15.09 23.68 22.70
N ALA A 292 -16.40 23.79 22.60
CA ALA A 292 -17.14 23.85 21.35
C ALA A 292 -16.74 25.06 20.49
N ALA A 293 -16.56 26.23 21.14
CA ALA A 293 -16.11 27.44 20.45
C ALA A 293 -14.67 27.29 19.91
N GLU A 294 -13.75 26.74 20.71
CA GLU A 294 -12.37 26.49 20.27
C GLU A 294 -12.27 25.43 19.20
N ALA A 295 -13.09 24.37 19.23
CA ALA A 295 -13.16 23.37 18.17
C ALA A 295 -13.56 23.99 16.81
N ARG A 296 -14.58 24.87 16.81
CA ARG A 296 -14.96 25.62 15.60
C ARG A 296 -13.87 26.54 15.11
N ARG A 297 -13.19 27.25 16.02
CA ARG A 297 -12.10 28.16 15.68
C ARG A 297 -10.91 27.39 15.11
N TYR A 298 -10.59 26.23 15.70
CA TYR A 298 -9.56 25.34 15.20
C TYR A 298 -9.88 24.84 13.78
N ALA A 299 -11.08 24.29 13.56
CA ALA A 299 -11.53 23.82 12.26
C ALA A 299 -11.45 24.93 11.20
N TRP A 300 -11.90 26.14 11.54
CA TRP A 300 -11.83 27.31 10.67
C TRP A 300 -10.38 27.66 10.26
N ARG A 301 -9.47 27.78 11.24
CA ARG A 301 -8.07 28.09 10.98
C ARG A 301 -7.36 26.98 10.20
N LEU A 302 -7.62 25.74 10.55
CA LEU A 302 -7.06 24.60 9.80
C LEU A 302 -7.54 24.62 8.35
N ALA A 303 -8.83 24.88 8.11
CA ALA A 303 -9.38 24.96 6.75
C ALA A 303 -8.72 26.07 5.91
N LEU A 304 -8.52 27.27 6.48
CA LEU A 304 -7.82 28.36 5.81
C LEU A 304 -6.35 28.01 5.53
N THR A 305 -5.69 27.36 6.49
CA THR A 305 -4.32 26.87 6.34
C THR A 305 -4.21 25.85 5.22
N VAL A 306 -5.13 24.89 5.16
CA VAL A 306 -5.21 23.86 4.10
C VAL A 306 -5.48 24.50 2.73
N ALA A 307 -6.42 25.45 2.66
CA ALA A 307 -6.70 26.17 1.42
C ALA A 307 -5.46 26.94 0.90
N ARG A 308 -4.73 27.59 1.79
CA ARG A 308 -3.48 28.29 1.45
C ARG A 308 -2.43 27.33 0.89
N GLY A 309 -2.29 26.15 1.50
CA GLY A 309 -1.39 25.11 1.02
C GLY A 309 -1.79 24.59 -0.36
N ALA A 310 -3.07 24.32 -0.57
CA ALA A 310 -3.58 23.87 -1.85
C ALA A 310 -3.33 24.90 -2.97
N PHE A 311 -3.56 26.20 -2.71
CA PHE A 311 -3.23 27.26 -3.67
C PHE A 311 -1.74 27.41 -3.92
N ALA A 312 -0.90 27.16 -2.90
CA ALA A 312 0.55 27.22 -3.07
C ALA A 312 1.13 26.05 -3.87
N ALA A 313 0.41 24.90 -3.90
CA ALA A 313 0.84 23.71 -4.63
C ALA A 313 0.90 23.94 -6.15
N SER A 314 0.00 24.78 -6.71
CA SER A 314 0.07 25.14 -8.13
C SER A 314 -0.62 26.49 -8.42
N PRO A 315 -0.03 27.34 -9.26
CA PRO A 315 -0.69 28.57 -9.72
C PRO A 315 -1.92 28.29 -10.60
N ARG A 316 -2.04 27.10 -11.17
CA ARG A 316 -3.19 26.68 -12.00
C ARG A 316 -4.44 26.39 -11.17
N ILE A 317 -4.34 26.18 -9.86
CA ILE A 317 -5.48 26.01 -8.98
C ILE A 317 -6.16 27.37 -8.79
N GLY A 318 -7.35 27.52 -9.38
CA GLY A 318 -8.17 28.74 -9.31
C GLY A 318 -9.17 28.74 -8.17
N ARG A 319 -9.69 27.54 -7.79
CA ARG A 319 -10.65 27.38 -6.69
C ARG A 319 -10.30 26.17 -5.80
N VAL A 320 -10.49 26.33 -4.50
CA VAL A 320 -10.23 25.28 -3.51
C VAL A 320 -11.46 25.05 -2.66
N GLY A 321 -11.89 23.79 -2.58
CA GLY A 321 -12.83 23.28 -1.58
C GLY A 321 -12.06 22.68 -0.41
N VAL A 322 -12.43 23.04 0.83
CA VAL A 322 -11.93 22.39 2.04
C VAL A 322 -13.09 21.94 2.88
N ASN A 323 -13.15 20.66 3.20
CA ASN A 323 -14.15 20.06 4.06
C ASN A 323 -13.49 19.59 5.36
N CYS A 324 -13.87 20.20 6.49
CA CYS A 324 -13.51 19.71 7.80
C CYS A 324 -14.47 18.57 8.17
N VAL A 325 -13.93 17.38 8.36
CA VAL A 325 -14.73 16.17 8.65
C VAL A 325 -14.48 15.66 10.07
N SER A 326 -15.46 14.97 10.65
CA SER A 326 -15.27 14.27 11.93
C SER A 326 -14.28 13.12 11.78
N HIS A 327 -13.54 12.77 12.83
CA HIS A 327 -12.56 11.67 12.77
C HIS A 327 -13.21 10.30 12.56
N GLY A 328 -14.31 9.99 13.25
CA GLY A 328 -15.00 8.70 13.18
C GLY A 328 -15.87 8.59 11.92
N ALA A 329 -17.06 9.15 11.96
CA ALA A 329 -18.08 9.02 10.91
C ALA A 329 -17.73 9.73 9.59
N ARG A 330 -16.64 10.51 9.53
CA ARG A 330 -16.21 11.28 8.35
C ARG A 330 -17.26 12.25 7.82
N GLU A 331 -18.18 12.66 8.68
CA GLU A 331 -19.22 13.64 8.35
C GLU A 331 -18.61 15.04 8.19
N THR A 332 -19.01 15.76 7.15
CA THR A 332 -18.57 17.15 6.92
C THR A 332 -19.24 18.09 7.95
N LEU A 333 -18.45 18.75 8.76
CA LEU A 333 -18.88 19.69 9.79
C LEU A 333 -18.77 21.16 9.35
N LEU A 334 -17.79 21.45 8.52
CA LEU A 334 -17.53 22.77 7.94
C LEU A 334 -17.07 22.54 6.48
N SER A 335 -17.64 23.28 5.54
CA SER A 335 -17.20 23.26 4.15
C SER A 335 -16.93 24.67 3.64
N LEU A 336 -15.77 24.87 3.06
CA LEU A 336 -15.36 26.10 2.42
C LEU A 336 -15.18 25.86 0.92
N LEU A 337 -15.52 26.84 0.09
CA LEU A 337 -15.19 26.87 -1.34
C LEU A 337 -14.85 28.30 -1.70
N MET A 338 -13.62 28.55 -2.13
CA MET A 338 -13.09 29.89 -2.31
C MET A 338 -12.09 29.99 -3.46
N ASP A 339 -11.93 31.20 -3.98
CA ASP A 339 -10.81 31.59 -4.83
C ASP A 339 -9.68 32.24 -4.01
N ARG A 340 -8.58 32.64 -4.69
CA ARG A 340 -7.41 33.24 -4.02
C ARG A 340 -7.72 34.56 -3.34
N GLY A 341 -8.52 35.42 -3.99
CA GLY A 341 -8.89 36.73 -3.42
C GLY A 341 -9.77 36.60 -2.22
N GLU A 342 -10.71 35.66 -2.23
CA GLU A 342 -11.57 35.33 -1.09
C GLU A 342 -10.76 34.77 0.09
N LEU A 343 -9.77 33.89 -0.18
CA LEU A 343 -8.88 33.40 0.84
C LEU A 343 -8.06 34.53 1.48
N ASP A 344 -7.48 35.43 0.69
CA ASP A 344 -6.71 36.57 1.21
C ASP A 344 -7.56 37.47 2.10
N ALA A 345 -8.83 37.73 1.71
CA ALA A 345 -9.78 38.49 2.50
C ALA A 345 -10.12 37.79 3.84
N LEU A 346 -10.30 36.46 3.83
CA LEU A 346 -10.58 35.67 5.02
C LEU A 346 -9.37 35.63 5.97
N LEU A 347 -8.16 35.46 5.42
CA LEU A 347 -6.92 35.47 6.22
C LEU A 347 -6.67 36.83 6.88
N ALA A 348 -6.93 37.95 6.19
CA ALA A 348 -6.81 39.29 6.76
C ALA A 348 -7.76 39.52 7.95
N GLY A 349 -8.90 38.83 8.01
CA GLY A 349 -9.86 38.88 9.09
C GLY A 349 -9.74 37.78 10.16
N ALA A 350 -8.88 36.79 9.95
CA ALA A 350 -8.86 35.55 10.76
C ALA A 350 -8.51 35.78 12.25
N ASP A 351 -7.74 36.83 12.56
CA ASP A 351 -7.31 37.17 13.93
C ASP A 351 -8.22 38.20 14.62
N ALA A 352 -9.27 38.67 13.95
CA ALA A 352 -10.20 39.60 14.56
C ALA A 352 -10.97 38.98 15.74
N PRO A 353 -11.27 39.73 16.81
CA PRO A 353 -12.12 39.24 17.88
C PRO A 353 -13.47 38.76 17.35
N GLY A 354 -13.78 37.48 17.59
CA GLY A 354 -15.01 36.86 17.08
C GLY A 354 -14.93 36.29 15.66
N ALA A 355 -13.76 36.34 15.02
CA ALA A 355 -13.55 35.69 13.73
C ALA A 355 -13.80 34.18 13.83
N GLY A 356 -14.54 33.66 12.86
CA GLY A 356 -14.91 32.26 12.78
C GLY A 356 -15.78 31.96 11.57
N PRO A 357 -16.17 30.71 11.36
CA PRO A 357 -16.99 30.35 10.22
C PRO A 357 -18.37 30.98 10.33
N ALA A 358 -18.79 31.69 9.30
CA ALA A 358 -20.12 32.26 9.18
C ALA A 358 -20.80 31.71 7.91
N PRO A 359 -22.05 31.26 7.99
CA PRO A 359 -22.77 30.76 6.83
C PRO A 359 -22.84 31.80 5.68
N GLY A 360 -22.55 31.36 4.46
CA GLY A 360 -22.53 32.23 3.27
C GLY A 360 -22.32 31.42 1.99
N GLU A 361 -22.02 32.10 0.91
CA GLU A 361 -21.78 31.48 -0.40
C GLU A 361 -20.48 30.65 -0.41
N THR A 362 -19.45 31.11 0.31
CA THR A 362 -18.12 30.48 0.39
C THR A 362 -17.94 29.58 1.61
N CYS A 363 -18.90 29.59 2.56
CA CYS A 363 -18.81 28.84 3.80
C CYS A 363 -20.16 28.21 4.14
N ARG A 364 -20.14 26.92 4.43
CA ARG A 364 -21.30 26.17 4.95
C ARG A 364 -20.96 25.58 6.30
N VAL A 365 -21.68 25.99 7.32
CA VAL A 365 -21.57 25.50 8.69
C VAL A 365 -22.97 25.58 9.35
N ASP A 366 -23.32 24.60 10.16
CA ASP A 366 -24.48 24.58 11.03
C ASP A 366 -24.01 24.44 12.48
N VAL A 367 -24.44 25.34 13.34
CA VAL A 367 -24.01 25.39 14.75
C VAL A 367 -25.23 25.21 15.63
N ALA A 368 -25.21 24.18 16.48
CA ALA A 368 -26.25 23.91 17.46
C ALA A 368 -26.28 24.95 18.61
N GLU A 369 -27.34 24.95 19.42
CA GLU A 369 -27.50 25.85 20.56
C GLU A 369 -26.38 25.67 21.61
N ASP A 370 -25.84 24.45 21.74
CA ASP A 370 -24.71 24.14 22.63
C ASP A 370 -23.33 24.53 22.02
N GLY A 371 -23.35 25.12 20.83
CA GLY A 371 -22.16 25.57 20.14
C GLY A 371 -21.43 24.53 19.33
N ARG A 372 -21.87 23.28 19.27
CA ARG A 372 -21.26 22.20 18.45
C ARG A 372 -21.63 22.34 16.98
N MET A 373 -20.72 21.99 16.10
CA MET A 373 -21.02 21.91 14.67
C MET A 373 -21.83 20.64 14.37
N ARG A 374 -22.83 20.78 13.49
CA ARG A 374 -23.65 19.68 12.96
C ARG A 374 -23.19 19.32 11.55
N PRO A 375 -23.46 18.09 11.08
CA PRO A 375 -23.17 17.68 9.71
C PRO A 375 -23.83 18.59 8.69
N VAL A 376 -23.07 18.96 7.65
CA VAL A 376 -23.51 19.76 6.51
C VAL A 376 -23.10 19.09 5.21
N ARG A 377 -23.80 19.42 4.10
CA ARG A 377 -23.38 18.97 2.78
C ARG A 377 -22.18 19.80 2.30
N ALA A 378 -21.15 19.15 1.76
CA ALA A 378 -20.00 19.82 1.16
C ALA A 378 -20.39 20.76 0.02
N LEU A 379 -19.71 21.91 -0.09
CA LEU A 379 -19.84 22.85 -1.22
C LEU A 379 -19.18 22.28 -2.48
N LEU A 380 -18.04 21.60 -2.30
CA LEU A 380 -17.34 20.82 -3.30
C LEU A 380 -16.94 19.51 -2.66
N ALA A 381 -17.39 18.37 -3.17
CA ALA A 381 -17.01 17.05 -2.70
C ALA A 381 -15.84 16.51 -3.55
N ARG A 382 -14.99 15.65 -2.96
CA ARG A 382 -13.94 14.95 -3.72
C ARG A 382 -14.51 14.04 -4.83
N SER A 383 -15.75 13.57 -4.67
CA SER A 383 -16.47 12.79 -5.68
C SER A 383 -17.10 13.62 -6.80
N ASP A 384 -16.89 14.94 -6.83
CA ASP A 384 -17.38 15.79 -7.95
C ASP A 384 -16.79 15.30 -9.29
N SER A 385 -17.64 15.17 -10.30
CA SER A 385 -17.23 14.65 -11.61
C SER A 385 -16.13 15.45 -12.29
N ARG A 386 -15.99 16.74 -11.98
CA ARG A 386 -14.91 17.58 -12.50
C ARG A 386 -13.56 17.23 -11.92
N LEU A 387 -13.51 16.73 -10.67
CA LEU A 387 -12.30 16.26 -10.02
C LEU A 387 -11.98 14.80 -10.37
N ASN A 388 -12.96 14.07 -10.86
CA ASN A 388 -12.91 12.65 -11.06
C ASN A 388 -13.52 12.25 -12.44
N PRO A 389 -13.01 12.80 -13.55
CA PRO A 389 -13.54 12.49 -14.87
C PRO A 389 -13.24 11.04 -15.27
N ALA A 390 -14.23 10.35 -15.86
CA ALA A 390 -14.14 8.92 -16.21
C ALA A 390 -12.93 8.59 -17.10
N SER A 391 -12.57 9.49 -18.04
CA SER A 391 -11.42 9.31 -18.94
C SER A 391 -10.07 9.14 -18.22
N ARG A 392 -9.98 9.52 -16.95
CA ARG A 392 -8.77 9.35 -16.12
C ARG A 392 -8.59 7.94 -15.59
N TRP A 393 -9.62 7.11 -15.70
CA TRP A 393 -9.67 5.78 -15.09
C TRP A 393 -9.83 4.67 -16.13
N ASP A 394 -9.82 5.02 -17.42
CA ASP A 394 -9.97 4.06 -18.51
C ASP A 394 -8.78 3.07 -18.54
N ALA A 395 -9.06 1.85 -19.00
CA ALA A 395 -8.05 0.82 -19.15
C ALA A 395 -7.07 1.21 -20.28
N VAL A 396 -5.80 1.36 -19.95
CA VAL A 396 -4.74 1.74 -20.90
C VAL A 396 -4.58 0.72 -22.03
N GLU A 397 -4.89 -0.55 -21.80
CA GLU A 397 -4.83 -1.63 -22.80
C GLU A 397 -5.70 -1.37 -24.02
N LEU A 398 -6.75 -0.57 -23.87
CA LEU A 398 -7.72 -0.28 -24.92
C LEU A 398 -7.43 1.02 -25.67
N ASP A 399 -6.44 1.81 -25.21
CA ASP A 399 -6.09 3.10 -25.80
C ASP A 399 -5.02 2.95 -26.89
N PRO A 400 -5.36 3.14 -28.17
CA PRO A 400 -4.43 3.00 -29.29
C PRO A 400 -3.58 4.26 -29.54
N MET A 401 -3.79 5.35 -28.76
CA MET A 401 -3.10 6.63 -28.99
C MET A 401 -1.60 6.52 -28.77
N ASP A 402 -0.85 7.36 -29.47
CA ASP A 402 0.57 7.51 -29.23
C ASP A 402 0.84 8.05 -27.82
N ALA A 403 1.81 7.46 -27.15
CA ALA A 403 2.26 7.93 -25.84
C ALA A 403 2.91 9.33 -25.96
N SER A 404 2.72 10.17 -24.93
CA SER A 404 3.42 11.46 -24.84
C SER A 404 4.94 11.28 -24.83
N ALA A 405 5.68 12.34 -25.14
CA ALA A 405 7.16 12.28 -25.11
C ALA A 405 7.69 11.86 -23.72
N ALA A 406 7.11 12.40 -22.66
CA ALA A 406 7.48 12.07 -21.28
C ALA A 406 7.18 10.60 -20.94
N VAL A 407 6.00 10.10 -21.28
CA VAL A 407 5.64 8.68 -21.08
C VAL A 407 6.54 7.75 -21.90
N ARG A 408 6.86 8.14 -23.12
CA ARG A 408 7.76 7.36 -23.98
C ARG A 408 9.17 7.25 -23.41
N GLU A 409 9.67 8.35 -22.87
CA GLU A 409 11.00 8.39 -22.21
C GLU A 409 10.99 7.58 -20.89
N ALA A 410 10.02 7.85 -20.02
CA ALA A 410 9.95 7.22 -18.71
C ALA A 410 9.55 5.74 -18.75
N CYS A 411 8.64 5.34 -19.65
CA CYS A 411 8.09 3.99 -19.69
C CYS A 411 8.57 3.13 -20.87
N GLY A 412 9.28 3.69 -21.85
CA GLY A 412 9.66 2.97 -23.06
C GLY A 412 8.49 2.58 -23.97
N ALA A 413 7.30 3.17 -23.78
CA ALA A 413 6.07 2.84 -24.47
C ALA A 413 5.85 3.74 -25.69
N ALA A 414 5.63 3.17 -26.86
CA ALA A 414 5.30 3.95 -28.06
C ALA A 414 3.85 4.42 -28.06
N ARG A 415 2.94 3.57 -27.64
CA ARG A 415 1.49 3.82 -27.52
C ARG A 415 1.06 3.68 -26.06
N VAL A 416 -0.09 4.26 -25.71
CA VAL A 416 -0.67 4.13 -24.37
C VAL A 416 -0.97 2.67 -24.07
N SER A 417 -1.48 1.89 -25.03
CA SER A 417 -1.72 0.45 -24.89
C SER A 417 -0.46 -0.38 -24.53
N ASP A 418 0.72 0.13 -24.83
CA ASP A 418 1.97 -0.55 -24.50
C ASP A 418 2.34 -0.46 -22.99
N LEU A 419 1.53 0.23 -22.18
CA LEU A 419 1.64 0.29 -20.71
C LEU A 419 0.82 -0.79 -20.02
N GLY A 420 -0.17 -1.37 -20.72
CA GLY A 420 -1.14 -2.31 -20.14
C GLY A 420 -0.55 -3.70 -19.90
N ILE A 421 -1.14 -4.39 -18.90
CA ILE A 421 -0.78 -5.77 -18.50
C ILE A 421 -1.98 -6.71 -18.47
N ASN A 422 -3.21 -6.19 -18.61
CA ASN A 422 -4.44 -6.97 -18.45
C ASN A 422 -4.94 -7.50 -19.81
N GLU A 423 -4.68 -8.75 -20.11
CA GLU A 423 -5.17 -9.40 -21.34
C GLU A 423 -6.69 -9.35 -21.46
N ASN A 424 -7.39 -9.46 -20.33
CA ASN A 424 -8.84 -9.50 -20.27
C ASN A 424 -9.54 -8.13 -20.35
N ALA A 425 -8.82 -7.03 -20.52
CA ALA A 425 -9.36 -5.65 -20.50
C ALA A 425 -10.58 -5.45 -21.40
N ARG A 426 -10.59 -6.07 -22.60
CA ARG A 426 -11.74 -6.01 -23.54
C ARG A 426 -12.99 -6.70 -22.98
N ARG A 427 -12.80 -7.85 -22.33
CA ARG A 427 -13.91 -8.58 -21.69
C ARG A 427 -14.45 -7.80 -20.50
N VAL A 428 -13.58 -7.21 -19.69
CA VAL A 428 -13.95 -6.34 -18.55
C VAL A 428 -14.73 -5.13 -19.04
N ALA A 429 -14.25 -4.40 -20.05
CA ALA A 429 -14.95 -3.26 -20.61
C ALA A 429 -16.35 -3.63 -21.16
N ALA A 430 -16.47 -4.77 -21.85
CA ALA A 430 -17.74 -5.28 -22.32
C ALA A 430 -18.68 -5.66 -21.16
N TRP A 431 -18.15 -6.29 -20.13
CA TRP A 431 -18.93 -6.63 -18.92
C TRP A 431 -19.48 -5.37 -18.24
N ASN A 432 -18.67 -4.35 -18.06
CA ASN A 432 -19.09 -3.09 -17.44
C ASN A 432 -20.27 -2.43 -18.16
N GLN A 433 -20.34 -2.56 -19.49
CA GLN A 433 -21.47 -2.07 -20.29
C GLN A 433 -22.70 -2.99 -20.16
N LEU A 434 -22.50 -4.27 -19.89
CA LEU A 434 -23.56 -5.25 -19.83
C LEU A 434 -24.20 -5.39 -18.45
N ALA A 435 -23.42 -5.35 -17.37
CA ALA A 435 -23.81 -5.76 -16.01
C ALA A 435 -25.14 -5.13 -15.54
N GLY A 436 -25.31 -3.80 -15.74
CA GLY A 436 -26.51 -3.09 -15.36
C GLY A 436 -27.74 -3.33 -16.28
N THR A 437 -27.59 -4.12 -17.34
CA THR A 437 -28.64 -4.31 -18.38
C THR A 437 -29.12 -5.74 -18.54
N LEU A 438 -28.58 -6.71 -17.76
CA LEU A 438 -28.85 -8.13 -17.93
C LEU A 438 -30.26 -8.57 -17.56
N GLY A 439 -30.98 -7.82 -16.72
CA GLY A 439 -32.30 -8.19 -16.22
C GLY A 439 -32.22 -9.22 -15.07
N ALA A 440 -33.35 -9.48 -14.44
CA ALA A 440 -33.43 -10.32 -13.23
C ALA A 440 -33.67 -11.82 -13.52
N THR A 441 -33.94 -12.19 -14.77
CA THR A 441 -34.24 -13.59 -15.13
C THR A 441 -33.19 -14.18 -16.07
N THR A 442 -32.99 -15.50 -15.99
CA THR A 442 -32.10 -16.22 -16.93
C THR A 442 -32.44 -15.93 -18.39
N ALA A 443 -33.73 -15.85 -18.73
CA ALA A 443 -34.17 -15.57 -20.09
C ALA A 443 -33.75 -14.17 -20.56
N ASP A 444 -33.93 -13.16 -19.70
CA ASP A 444 -33.53 -11.78 -20.02
C ASP A 444 -31.99 -11.66 -20.16
N ALA A 445 -31.25 -12.26 -19.22
CA ALA A 445 -29.79 -12.27 -19.26
C ALA A 445 -29.24 -12.94 -20.53
N VAL A 446 -29.77 -14.11 -20.89
CA VAL A 446 -29.38 -14.81 -22.12
C VAL A 446 -29.72 -14.00 -23.37
N ALA A 447 -30.93 -13.43 -23.44
CA ALA A 447 -31.32 -12.61 -24.57
C ALA A 447 -30.38 -11.38 -24.74
N ARG A 448 -30.01 -10.73 -23.64
CA ARG A 448 -29.09 -9.60 -23.66
C ARG A 448 -27.67 -9.97 -24.08
N LEU A 449 -27.14 -11.08 -23.51
CA LEU A 449 -25.81 -11.60 -23.87
C LEU A 449 -25.77 -12.00 -25.37
N MET A 450 -26.79 -12.66 -25.89
CA MET A 450 -26.88 -13.01 -27.30
C MET A 450 -26.91 -11.76 -28.21
N ALA A 451 -27.70 -10.75 -27.84
CA ALA A 451 -27.73 -9.49 -28.59
C ALA A 451 -26.36 -8.80 -28.61
N THR A 452 -25.65 -8.80 -27.49
CA THR A 452 -24.28 -8.26 -27.39
C THR A 452 -23.29 -9.06 -28.22
N ARG A 453 -23.37 -10.39 -28.19
CA ARG A 453 -22.55 -11.28 -29.02
C ARG A 453 -22.71 -10.95 -30.51
N ASP A 454 -23.95 -10.83 -30.95
CA ASP A 454 -24.26 -10.61 -32.36
C ASP A 454 -23.87 -9.19 -32.85
N ALA A 455 -23.84 -8.23 -31.93
CA ALA A 455 -23.43 -6.85 -32.22
C ALA A 455 -21.90 -6.63 -32.11
N SER A 456 -21.16 -7.51 -31.43
CA SER A 456 -19.73 -7.33 -31.22
C SER A 456 -18.90 -7.83 -32.41
N GLU A 457 -17.93 -7.03 -32.85
CA GLU A 457 -16.90 -7.45 -33.80
C GLU A 457 -15.73 -8.20 -33.11
N ASP A 458 -15.59 -8.03 -31.80
CA ASP A 458 -14.51 -8.63 -31.01
C ASP A 458 -14.80 -10.11 -30.72
N GLN A 459 -13.92 -10.99 -31.20
CA GLN A 459 -14.05 -12.43 -31.01
C GLN A 459 -14.02 -12.85 -29.54
N THR A 460 -13.20 -12.20 -28.71
CA THR A 460 -13.07 -12.55 -27.29
C THR A 460 -14.35 -12.23 -26.51
N VAL A 461 -15.01 -11.12 -26.86
CA VAL A 461 -16.31 -10.72 -26.32
C VAL A 461 -17.41 -11.68 -26.77
N ARG A 462 -17.43 -12.06 -28.06
CA ARG A 462 -18.40 -13.03 -28.59
C ARG A 462 -18.30 -14.40 -27.88
N GLU A 463 -17.09 -14.87 -27.67
CA GLU A 463 -16.83 -16.11 -26.95
C GLU A 463 -17.25 -16.02 -25.49
N ALA A 464 -16.96 -14.90 -24.82
CA ALA A 464 -17.39 -14.64 -23.45
C ALA A 464 -18.93 -14.65 -23.32
N CYS A 465 -19.63 -13.97 -24.21
CA CYS A 465 -21.11 -13.98 -24.27
C CYS A 465 -21.66 -15.41 -24.45
N SER A 466 -21.13 -16.15 -25.42
CA SER A 466 -21.59 -17.52 -25.71
C SER A 466 -21.37 -18.45 -24.51
N ARG A 467 -20.21 -18.38 -23.89
CA ARG A 467 -19.85 -19.17 -22.70
C ARG A 467 -20.75 -18.85 -21.51
N THR A 468 -21.00 -17.57 -21.24
CA THR A 468 -21.87 -17.14 -20.14
C THR A 468 -23.31 -17.54 -20.37
N CYS A 469 -23.81 -17.45 -21.64
CA CYS A 469 -25.11 -18.00 -21.99
C CYS A 469 -25.22 -19.48 -21.69
N GLN A 470 -24.19 -20.27 -22.05
CA GLN A 470 -24.17 -21.70 -21.79
C GLN A 470 -24.20 -22.00 -20.28
N ALA A 471 -23.39 -21.28 -19.48
CA ALA A 471 -23.37 -21.44 -18.02
C ALA A 471 -24.74 -21.13 -17.37
N LEU A 472 -25.45 -20.12 -17.86
CA LEU A 472 -26.81 -19.78 -17.45
C LEU A 472 -27.82 -20.88 -17.81
N VAL A 473 -27.75 -21.41 -19.03
CA VAL A 473 -28.68 -22.44 -19.53
C VAL A 473 -28.45 -23.76 -18.81
N ASP A 474 -27.19 -24.11 -18.52
CA ASP A 474 -26.84 -25.32 -17.78
C ASP A 474 -27.13 -25.21 -16.27
N GLY A 475 -27.50 -24.01 -15.79
CA GLY A 475 -27.74 -23.77 -14.37
C GLY A 475 -26.46 -23.76 -13.53
N ALA A 476 -25.29 -23.61 -14.16
CA ALA A 476 -24.00 -23.48 -13.48
C ALA A 476 -23.83 -22.11 -12.81
N VAL A 477 -24.54 -21.09 -13.30
CA VAL A 477 -24.57 -19.74 -12.73
C VAL A 477 -26.03 -19.25 -12.70
N ASP A 478 -26.40 -18.57 -11.60
CA ASP A 478 -27.71 -17.94 -11.46
C ASP A 478 -27.69 -16.51 -12.03
N ALA A 479 -28.78 -16.10 -12.71
CA ALA A 479 -28.91 -14.76 -13.29
C ALA A 479 -28.91 -13.64 -12.24
N SER A 480 -29.28 -13.94 -11.00
CA SER A 480 -29.22 -13.00 -9.87
C SER A 480 -27.84 -12.88 -9.23
N ASP A 481 -26.92 -13.81 -9.52
CA ASP A 481 -25.56 -13.78 -9.01
C ASP A 481 -24.64 -13.04 -10.00
N HIS A 482 -24.63 -11.70 -9.87
CA HIS A 482 -23.81 -10.84 -10.73
C HIS A 482 -22.30 -11.13 -10.63
N GLN A 483 -21.83 -11.60 -9.48
CA GLN A 483 -20.42 -11.92 -9.28
C GLN A 483 -20.05 -13.20 -10.04
N ALA A 484 -20.84 -14.26 -9.92
CA ALA A 484 -20.61 -15.49 -10.66
C ALA A 484 -20.74 -15.26 -12.18
N LEU A 485 -21.67 -14.40 -12.61
CA LEU A 485 -21.80 -13.98 -14.00
C LEU A 485 -20.57 -13.23 -14.51
N ALA A 486 -20.04 -12.28 -13.72
CA ALA A 486 -18.81 -11.55 -14.06
C ALA A 486 -17.61 -12.51 -14.22
N LEU A 487 -17.44 -13.43 -13.28
CA LEU A 487 -16.40 -14.45 -13.34
C LEU A 487 -16.55 -15.36 -14.56
N ALA A 488 -17.77 -15.83 -14.86
CA ALA A 488 -18.04 -16.65 -16.05
C ALA A 488 -17.75 -15.91 -17.34
N PHE A 489 -18.05 -14.60 -17.39
CA PHE A 489 -17.82 -13.76 -18.56
C PHE A 489 -16.32 -13.44 -18.76
N VAL A 490 -15.65 -12.95 -17.73
CA VAL A 490 -14.27 -12.45 -17.82
C VAL A 490 -13.24 -13.58 -17.75
N LEU A 491 -13.40 -14.51 -16.78
CA LEU A 491 -12.42 -15.55 -16.42
C LEU A 491 -12.99 -16.97 -16.50
N GLY A 492 -14.03 -17.21 -17.30
CA GLY A 492 -14.70 -18.51 -17.41
C GLY A 492 -14.22 -19.36 -18.60
N GLY A 493 -13.09 -19.03 -19.24
CA GLY A 493 -12.56 -19.78 -20.36
C GLY A 493 -12.14 -21.22 -20.01
N PRO A 494 -12.00 -22.12 -21.00
CA PRO A 494 -11.54 -23.49 -20.73
C PRO A 494 -10.21 -23.54 -20.01
N LEU A 495 -9.30 -22.62 -20.36
CA LEU A 495 -7.98 -22.49 -19.73
C LEU A 495 -8.08 -22.06 -18.27
N ASP A 496 -8.93 -21.05 -17.97
CA ASP A 496 -9.18 -20.59 -16.61
C ASP A 496 -9.80 -21.68 -15.72
N GLN A 497 -10.71 -22.47 -16.29
CA GLN A 497 -11.36 -23.58 -15.58
C GLN A 497 -10.39 -24.72 -15.30
N ALA A 498 -9.61 -25.13 -16.31
CA ALA A 498 -8.64 -26.22 -16.17
C ALA A 498 -7.55 -25.85 -15.15
N GLN A 499 -7.05 -24.61 -15.19
CA GLN A 499 -6.02 -24.13 -14.28
C GLN A 499 -6.54 -24.12 -12.82
N ARG A 500 -7.76 -23.62 -12.57
CA ARG A 500 -8.35 -23.64 -11.22
C ARG A 500 -8.57 -25.05 -10.69
N GLN A 501 -9.17 -25.94 -11.49
CA GLN A 501 -9.40 -27.32 -11.09
C GLN A 501 -8.09 -28.08 -10.83
N ALA A 502 -7.08 -27.85 -11.66
CA ALA A 502 -5.76 -28.44 -11.47
C ALA A 502 -5.08 -27.91 -10.20
N LEU A 503 -5.23 -26.62 -9.89
CA LEU A 503 -4.68 -26.02 -8.67
C LEU A 503 -5.33 -26.64 -7.42
N ASP A 504 -6.65 -26.83 -7.42
CA ASP A 504 -7.38 -27.48 -6.32
C ASP A 504 -6.89 -28.91 -6.07
N LEU A 505 -6.58 -29.66 -7.13
CA LEU A 505 -6.04 -31.03 -7.05
C LEU A 505 -4.58 -31.06 -6.58
N ALA A 506 -3.78 -30.06 -6.95
CA ALA A 506 -2.34 -29.98 -6.65
C ALA A 506 -2.04 -29.22 -5.36
N GLY A 507 -2.90 -29.35 -4.32
CA GLY A 507 -2.68 -28.77 -2.99
C GLY A 507 -1.46 -29.34 -2.26
N GLU A 508 -1.16 -28.83 -1.07
CA GLU A 508 0.03 -29.22 -0.27
C GLU A 508 0.07 -30.72 0.06
N ASP A 509 -1.07 -31.35 0.29
CA ASP A 509 -1.22 -32.77 0.64
C ASP A 509 -1.52 -33.67 -0.57
N ALA A 510 -1.35 -33.16 -1.81
CA ALA A 510 -1.71 -33.89 -3.01
C ALA A 510 -0.83 -35.13 -3.22
N GLY A 511 -1.50 -36.29 -3.35
CA GLY A 511 -0.82 -37.52 -3.71
C GLY A 511 -0.47 -37.63 -5.20
N PRO A 512 0.39 -38.58 -5.61
CA PRO A 512 0.76 -38.75 -7.03
C PRO A 512 -0.44 -38.89 -7.98
N ALA A 513 -1.52 -39.54 -7.55
CA ALA A 513 -2.73 -39.71 -8.35
C ALA A 513 -3.48 -38.37 -8.57
N ASP A 514 -3.46 -37.46 -7.61
CA ASP A 514 -4.07 -36.14 -7.72
C ASP A 514 -3.24 -35.26 -8.62
N LEU A 515 -1.91 -35.33 -8.49
CA LEU A 515 -0.96 -34.63 -9.34
C LEU A 515 -1.07 -35.06 -10.82
N GLU A 516 -1.21 -36.35 -11.10
CA GLU A 516 -1.43 -36.85 -12.47
C GLU A 516 -2.79 -36.40 -13.03
N ARG A 517 -3.84 -36.34 -12.20
CA ARG A 517 -5.14 -35.78 -12.63
C ARG A 517 -5.04 -34.27 -12.93
N ALA A 518 -4.36 -33.54 -12.08
CA ALA A 518 -4.11 -32.11 -12.29
C ALA A 518 -3.37 -31.88 -13.61
N LEU A 519 -2.31 -32.65 -13.88
CA LEU A 519 -1.58 -32.59 -15.12
C LEU A 519 -2.46 -32.89 -16.33
N GLY A 520 -3.30 -33.95 -16.26
CA GLY A 520 -4.22 -34.29 -17.33
C GLY A 520 -5.21 -33.18 -17.69
N LEU A 521 -5.69 -32.40 -16.68
CA LEU A 521 -6.53 -31.21 -16.91
C LEU A 521 -5.77 -30.11 -17.63
N LEU A 522 -4.50 -29.86 -17.26
CA LEU A 522 -3.64 -28.84 -17.88
C LEU A 522 -3.29 -29.23 -19.31
N ASP A 523 -2.89 -30.49 -19.55
CA ASP A 523 -2.54 -31.00 -20.88
C ASP A 523 -3.71 -30.91 -21.85
N ALA A 524 -4.93 -31.16 -21.39
CA ALA A 524 -6.14 -31.08 -22.21
C ALA A 524 -6.33 -29.71 -22.86
N VAL A 525 -5.81 -28.64 -22.27
CA VAL A 525 -5.93 -27.27 -22.77
C VAL A 525 -4.60 -26.76 -23.35
N LEU A 526 -3.44 -27.06 -22.75
CA LEU A 526 -2.14 -26.55 -23.19
C LEU A 526 -1.64 -27.22 -24.47
N VAL A 527 -1.85 -28.55 -24.63
CA VAL A 527 -1.37 -29.28 -25.81
C VAL A 527 -2.03 -28.79 -27.10
N PRO A 528 -3.38 -28.61 -27.18
CA PRO A 528 -4.00 -28.02 -28.37
C PRO A 528 -3.52 -26.60 -28.69
N LEU A 529 -3.29 -25.75 -27.67
CA LEU A 529 -2.77 -24.39 -27.87
C LEU A 529 -1.36 -24.40 -28.44
N ALA A 530 -0.49 -25.26 -27.94
CA ALA A 530 0.87 -25.44 -28.45
C ALA A 530 0.89 -25.98 -29.89
N GLN A 531 0.06 -26.98 -30.18
CA GLN A 531 -0.04 -27.56 -31.55
C GLN A 531 -0.57 -26.54 -32.57
N ALA A 532 -1.49 -25.67 -32.13
CA ALA A 532 -2.01 -24.59 -32.97
C ALA A 532 -1.04 -23.40 -33.12
N GLY A 533 0.03 -23.36 -32.32
CA GLY A 533 0.94 -22.20 -32.26
C GLY A 533 0.24 -20.91 -31.77
N SER A 534 -0.80 -21.02 -30.93
CA SER A 534 -1.68 -19.91 -30.55
C SER A 534 -0.94 -18.73 -29.94
N TYR A 535 0.13 -18.99 -29.18
CA TYR A 535 0.97 -17.98 -28.52
C TYR A 535 2.43 -18.01 -28.97
N ALA A 536 2.71 -18.52 -30.19
CA ALA A 536 4.07 -18.54 -30.73
C ALA A 536 4.49 -17.14 -31.23
N ASP A 537 5.71 -16.75 -30.91
CA ASP A 537 6.31 -15.50 -31.42
C ASP A 537 6.47 -15.53 -32.92
N GLY A 538 6.13 -14.44 -33.59
CA GLY A 538 6.23 -14.24 -35.02
C GLY A 538 7.18 -13.08 -35.39
N PRO A 539 7.33 -12.82 -36.69
CA PRO A 539 8.25 -11.76 -37.14
C PRO A 539 7.80 -10.34 -36.77
N THR A 540 6.52 -10.10 -36.59
CA THR A 540 5.95 -8.78 -36.29
C THR A 540 5.30 -8.70 -34.93
N ARG A 541 5.09 -9.82 -34.25
CA ARG A 541 4.34 -9.93 -33.03
C ARG A 541 4.99 -10.90 -32.06
N VAL A 542 4.98 -10.53 -30.75
CA VAL A 542 5.43 -11.37 -29.63
C VAL A 542 4.35 -11.50 -28.58
N PHE A 543 4.30 -12.66 -27.93
CA PHE A 543 3.34 -12.94 -26.86
C PHE A 543 4.03 -12.87 -25.51
N ARG A 544 3.52 -12.00 -24.61
CA ARG A 544 4.17 -11.71 -23.31
C ARG A 544 3.17 -11.70 -22.18
N TYR A 545 3.70 -11.97 -21.00
CA TYR A 545 3.02 -11.90 -19.70
C TYR A 545 3.80 -11.00 -18.75
N PHE A 546 3.10 -10.29 -17.87
CA PHE A 546 3.68 -9.42 -16.84
C PHE A 546 2.88 -9.55 -15.56
N ASN A 547 3.55 -9.83 -14.43
CA ASN A 547 2.93 -9.83 -13.10
C ASN A 547 2.61 -8.42 -12.61
N SER A 548 3.36 -7.43 -13.07
CA SER A 548 3.23 -6.06 -12.60
C SER A 548 3.50 -5.03 -13.70
N ALA A 549 2.98 -3.83 -13.47
CA ALA A 549 3.27 -2.69 -14.33
C ALA A 549 4.77 -2.33 -14.38
N ALA A 550 5.52 -2.61 -13.32
CA ALA A 550 6.98 -2.44 -13.28
C ALA A 550 7.70 -3.37 -14.26
N GLU A 551 7.29 -4.64 -14.32
CA GLU A 551 7.82 -5.59 -15.32
C GLU A 551 7.52 -5.13 -16.74
N ARG A 552 6.33 -4.59 -16.99
CA ARG A 552 5.96 -4.04 -18.30
C ARG A 552 6.87 -2.87 -18.72
N VAL A 553 7.12 -1.93 -17.82
CA VAL A 553 8.05 -0.81 -18.07
C VAL A 553 9.46 -1.32 -18.30
N ARG A 554 9.93 -2.25 -17.49
CA ARG A 554 11.25 -2.84 -17.66
C ARG A 554 11.38 -3.53 -19.01
N PHE A 555 10.40 -4.36 -19.38
CA PHE A 555 10.38 -5.00 -20.69
C PHE A 555 10.46 -3.97 -21.83
N ASN A 556 9.62 -2.94 -21.78
CA ASN A 556 9.59 -1.90 -22.80
C ASN A 556 10.95 -1.20 -22.94
N ARG A 557 11.65 -0.94 -21.82
CA ARG A 557 12.94 -0.21 -21.80
C ARG A 557 14.14 -1.05 -22.17
N THR A 558 14.11 -2.38 -21.93
CA THR A 558 15.33 -3.21 -22.00
C THR A 558 15.24 -4.39 -22.95
N VAL A 559 14.05 -4.90 -23.27
CA VAL A 559 13.85 -6.15 -24.02
C VAL A 559 13.07 -5.93 -25.31
N ALA A 560 12.18 -4.94 -25.34
CA ALA A 560 11.33 -4.68 -26.52
C ALA A 560 12.18 -4.37 -27.75
N ASP A 561 11.86 -5.04 -28.87
CA ASP A 561 12.59 -4.98 -30.14
C ASP A 561 11.78 -4.32 -31.27
N GLY A 562 10.70 -3.65 -30.94
CA GLY A 562 9.82 -2.96 -31.87
C GLY A 562 8.71 -3.83 -32.48
N ARG A 563 8.63 -5.12 -32.13
CA ARG A 563 7.49 -5.97 -32.48
C ARG A 563 6.29 -5.64 -31.59
N ASP A 564 5.08 -5.86 -32.11
CA ASP A 564 3.84 -5.70 -31.36
C ASP A 564 3.77 -6.74 -30.22
N VAL A 565 3.54 -6.28 -29.00
CA VAL A 565 3.38 -7.14 -27.83
C VAL A 565 1.91 -7.46 -27.64
N VAL A 566 1.58 -8.75 -27.68
CA VAL A 566 0.24 -9.26 -27.35
C VAL A 566 0.31 -9.94 -26.00
N LEU A 567 -0.60 -9.57 -25.11
CA LEU A 567 -0.66 -10.18 -23.78
C LEU A 567 -1.23 -11.60 -23.87
N VAL A 568 -0.62 -12.55 -23.15
CA VAL A 568 -1.19 -13.88 -22.96
C VAL A 568 -2.10 -13.87 -21.73
N PRO A 569 -3.15 -14.74 -21.68
CA PRO A 569 -4.00 -14.86 -20.50
C PRO A 569 -3.19 -15.23 -19.24
N ASP A 570 -3.59 -14.67 -18.09
CA ASP A 570 -3.00 -15.03 -16.79
C ASP A 570 -3.07 -16.53 -16.54
N ALA A 571 -4.19 -17.15 -16.90
CA ALA A 571 -4.37 -18.59 -16.78
C ALA A 571 -3.38 -19.40 -17.64
N TYR A 572 -2.86 -18.84 -18.76
CA TYR A 572 -1.83 -19.51 -19.56
C TYR A 572 -0.51 -19.59 -18.81
N TYR A 573 -0.05 -18.46 -18.27
CA TYR A 573 1.14 -18.41 -17.43
C TYR A 573 1.01 -19.31 -16.19
N ALA A 574 -0.10 -19.19 -15.47
CA ALA A 574 -0.39 -19.97 -14.27
C ALA A 574 -0.46 -21.49 -14.56
N ALA A 575 -1.05 -21.89 -15.70
CA ALA A 575 -1.12 -23.30 -16.09
C ALA A 575 0.26 -23.89 -16.38
N HIS A 576 1.14 -23.16 -17.10
CA HIS A 576 2.53 -23.60 -17.32
C HIS A 576 3.33 -23.66 -16.01
N SER A 577 3.17 -22.66 -15.11
CA SER A 577 3.83 -22.66 -13.80
C SER A 577 3.40 -23.85 -12.95
N LEU A 578 2.10 -24.15 -12.94
CA LEU A 578 1.54 -25.29 -12.21
C LEU A 578 2.01 -26.63 -12.82
N ALA A 579 2.01 -26.77 -14.14
CA ALA A 579 2.49 -27.97 -14.84
C ALA A 579 3.97 -28.22 -14.54
N ALA A 580 4.83 -27.20 -14.60
CA ALA A 580 6.25 -27.31 -14.25
C ALA A 580 6.45 -27.80 -12.81
N ARG A 581 5.66 -27.26 -11.86
CA ARG A 581 5.68 -27.67 -10.45
C ARG A 581 5.24 -29.12 -10.26
N VAL A 582 4.10 -29.49 -10.83
CA VAL A 582 3.53 -30.84 -10.73
C VAL A 582 4.46 -31.89 -11.32
N LEU A 583 5.00 -31.64 -12.52
CA LEU A 583 5.96 -32.53 -13.17
C LEU A 583 7.25 -32.69 -12.37
N THR A 584 7.74 -31.61 -11.76
CA THR A 584 8.92 -31.69 -10.87
C THR A 584 8.63 -32.55 -9.64
N GLN A 585 7.45 -32.40 -9.03
CA GLN A 585 7.02 -33.22 -7.88
C GLN A 585 6.85 -34.71 -8.25
N LEU A 586 6.44 -34.99 -9.47
CA LEU A 586 6.34 -36.37 -10.02
C LEU A 586 7.70 -36.94 -10.46
N GLY A 587 8.80 -36.20 -10.34
CA GLY A 587 10.14 -36.61 -10.78
C GLY A 587 10.34 -36.58 -12.31
N ARG A 588 9.45 -35.91 -13.05
CA ARG A 588 9.46 -35.80 -14.53
C ARG A 588 10.12 -34.49 -14.99
N ALA A 589 11.35 -34.23 -14.52
CA ALA A 589 12.03 -32.95 -14.67
C ALA A 589 12.30 -32.56 -16.14
N GLU A 590 12.52 -33.53 -17.05
CA GLU A 590 12.69 -33.28 -18.49
C GLU A 590 11.42 -32.69 -19.13
N GLU A 591 10.24 -33.17 -18.71
CA GLU A 591 8.97 -32.67 -19.21
C GLU A 591 8.66 -31.31 -18.57
N ALA A 592 8.99 -31.12 -17.28
CA ALA A 592 8.88 -29.84 -16.59
C ALA A 592 9.66 -28.71 -17.27
N GLN A 593 10.83 -29.05 -17.89
CA GLN A 593 11.67 -28.08 -18.59
C GLN A 593 10.93 -27.37 -19.74
N VAL A 594 10.08 -28.11 -20.49
CA VAL A 594 9.29 -27.52 -21.60
C VAL A 594 8.39 -26.38 -21.10
N HIS A 595 7.76 -26.58 -19.94
CA HIS A 595 6.91 -25.56 -19.32
C HIS A 595 7.72 -24.41 -18.73
N ALA A 596 8.85 -24.68 -18.10
CA ALA A 596 9.76 -23.67 -17.58
C ALA A 596 10.36 -22.78 -18.67
N ASP A 597 10.70 -23.36 -19.82
CA ASP A 597 11.21 -22.62 -20.99
C ASP A 597 10.10 -21.73 -21.60
N GLU A 598 8.86 -22.21 -21.62
CA GLU A 598 7.73 -21.41 -22.08
C GLU A 598 7.45 -20.24 -21.14
N LEU A 599 7.53 -20.44 -19.81
CA LEU A 599 7.44 -19.34 -18.83
C LEU A 599 8.52 -18.29 -19.07
N ALA A 600 9.77 -18.69 -19.25
CA ALA A 600 10.88 -17.77 -19.52
C ALA A 600 10.71 -17.02 -20.85
N ARG A 601 10.08 -17.64 -21.86
CA ARG A 601 9.79 -17.02 -23.16
C ARG A 601 8.70 -15.95 -23.05
N VAL A 602 7.57 -16.27 -22.38
CA VAL A 602 6.44 -15.35 -22.28
C VAL A 602 6.65 -14.28 -21.21
N ALA A 603 7.46 -14.57 -20.19
CA ALA A 603 7.69 -13.67 -19.05
C ALA A 603 9.21 -13.46 -18.80
N PRO A 604 9.94 -12.85 -19.76
CA PRO A 604 11.41 -12.80 -19.74
C PRO A 604 11.99 -11.85 -18.67
N VAL A 605 11.18 -11.03 -18.04
CA VAL A 605 11.58 -10.07 -16.98
C VAL A 605 10.86 -10.32 -15.65
N THR A 606 10.27 -11.48 -15.49
CA THR A 606 9.48 -11.87 -14.31
C THR A 606 10.34 -12.77 -13.42
N PRO A 607 10.68 -12.34 -12.17
CA PRO A 607 11.48 -13.17 -11.26
C PRO A 607 10.84 -14.53 -10.95
N ASP A 608 9.52 -14.62 -10.87
CA ASP A 608 8.81 -15.89 -10.62
C ASP A 608 9.01 -16.91 -11.74
N ALA A 609 9.12 -16.48 -13.01
CA ALA A 609 9.44 -17.36 -14.13
C ALA A 609 10.86 -17.92 -14.01
N ALA A 610 11.82 -17.07 -13.61
CA ALA A 610 13.18 -17.49 -13.34
C ALA A 610 13.25 -18.49 -12.17
N LEU A 611 12.56 -18.24 -11.08
CA LEU A 611 12.49 -19.15 -9.92
C LEU A 611 11.84 -20.50 -10.28
N SER A 612 10.83 -20.50 -11.15
CA SER A 612 10.23 -21.73 -11.67
C SER A 612 11.25 -22.53 -12.50
N ARG A 613 12.02 -21.87 -13.35
CA ARG A 613 13.10 -22.50 -14.12
C ARG A 613 14.21 -23.04 -13.22
N VAL A 614 14.63 -22.28 -12.20
CA VAL A 614 15.62 -22.72 -11.21
C VAL A 614 15.19 -24.01 -10.52
N ARG A 615 13.92 -24.12 -10.12
CA ARG A 615 13.38 -25.34 -9.48
C ARG A 615 13.51 -26.57 -10.37
N VAL A 616 13.25 -26.42 -11.67
CA VAL A 616 13.37 -27.51 -12.65
C VAL A 616 14.84 -27.87 -12.89
N LEU A 617 15.72 -26.90 -13.07
CA LEU A 617 17.15 -27.08 -13.25
C LEU A 617 17.80 -27.73 -12.01
N GLU A 618 17.37 -27.36 -10.82
CA GLU A 618 17.80 -27.98 -9.56
C GLU A 618 17.42 -29.47 -9.48
N ALA A 619 16.19 -29.83 -9.88
CA ALA A 619 15.75 -31.21 -9.97
C ALA A 619 16.55 -32.03 -11.02
N GLN A 620 17.15 -31.38 -12.00
CA GLN A 620 18.06 -31.95 -12.98
C GLN A 620 19.53 -31.91 -12.53
N GLU A 621 19.84 -31.41 -11.33
CA GLU A 621 21.21 -31.19 -10.81
C GLU A 621 22.07 -30.21 -11.65
N ARG A 622 21.47 -29.33 -12.43
CA ARG A 622 22.14 -28.35 -13.28
C ARG A 622 22.42 -27.05 -12.53
N ILE A 623 23.22 -27.15 -11.44
CA ILE A 623 23.40 -26.07 -10.44
C ILE A 623 24.07 -24.82 -11.04
N PHE A 624 25.02 -24.95 -11.94
CA PHE A 624 25.65 -23.79 -12.60
C PHE A 624 24.63 -22.96 -13.39
N GLU A 625 23.69 -23.60 -14.07
CA GLU A 625 22.65 -22.92 -14.81
C GLU A 625 21.61 -22.29 -13.88
N CYS A 626 21.38 -22.85 -12.68
CA CYS A 626 20.59 -22.20 -11.66
C CYS A 626 21.21 -20.86 -11.25
N VAL A 627 22.55 -20.84 -11.05
CA VAL A 627 23.28 -19.60 -10.71
C VAL A 627 23.12 -18.56 -11.81
N ASP A 628 23.36 -18.94 -13.08
CA ASP A 628 23.22 -18.01 -14.21
C ASP A 628 21.81 -17.40 -14.28
N VAL A 629 20.76 -18.22 -14.15
CA VAL A 629 19.36 -17.76 -14.17
C VAL A 629 19.05 -16.82 -12.99
N LEU A 630 19.58 -17.09 -11.79
CA LEU A 630 19.35 -16.25 -10.61
C LEU A 630 20.11 -14.93 -10.70
N VAL A 631 21.32 -14.92 -11.24
CA VAL A 631 22.11 -13.69 -11.47
C VAL A 631 21.40 -12.80 -12.49
N ASP A 632 20.89 -13.38 -13.57
CA ASP A 632 20.10 -12.66 -14.57
C ASP A 632 18.81 -12.09 -13.92
N ALA A 633 18.12 -12.89 -13.09
CA ALA A 633 16.91 -12.46 -12.39
C ALA A 633 17.14 -11.26 -11.45
N MET A 634 18.29 -11.22 -10.77
CA MET A 634 18.69 -10.06 -9.97
C MET A 634 18.80 -8.77 -10.79
N GLY A 635 19.11 -8.88 -12.10
CA GLY A 635 19.19 -7.73 -13.00
C GLY A 635 17.85 -7.05 -13.29
N TYR A 636 16.73 -7.77 -13.11
CA TYR A 636 15.39 -7.24 -13.36
C TYR A 636 14.42 -7.34 -12.17
N ALA A 637 14.83 -7.85 -11.03
CA ALA A 637 14.07 -7.77 -9.80
C ALA A 637 13.82 -6.29 -9.41
N ALA A 638 12.58 -5.92 -9.15
CA ALA A 638 12.17 -4.54 -8.91
C ALA A 638 11.98 -4.22 -7.42
N THR A 639 11.63 -5.22 -6.61
CA THR A 639 11.33 -5.03 -5.19
C THR A 639 12.41 -5.65 -4.30
N ALA A 640 12.52 -5.13 -3.07
CA ALA A 640 13.42 -5.72 -2.07
C ALA A 640 13.08 -7.19 -1.77
N ARG A 641 11.80 -7.54 -1.86
CA ARG A 641 11.30 -8.91 -1.69
C ARG A 641 11.83 -9.83 -2.80
N GLU A 642 11.66 -9.45 -4.06
CA GLU A 642 12.15 -10.23 -5.22
C GLU A 642 13.66 -10.44 -5.17
N MET A 643 14.42 -9.36 -4.89
CA MET A 643 15.87 -9.42 -4.74
C MET A 643 16.28 -10.34 -3.59
N SER A 644 15.58 -10.27 -2.45
CA SER A 644 15.82 -11.10 -1.28
C SER A 644 15.62 -12.59 -1.60
N ILE A 645 14.54 -12.95 -2.31
CA ILE A 645 14.25 -14.34 -2.69
C ILE A 645 15.30 -14.87 -3.68
N CYS A 646 15.67 -14.08 -4.68
CA CYS A 646 16.71 -14.46 -5.64
C CYS A 646 18.05 -14.71 -4.94
N LEU A 647 18.47 -13.82 -4.03
CA LEU A 647 19.72 -13.99 -3.27
C LEU A 647 19.67 -15.18 -2.32
N TYR A 648 18.54 -15.43 -1.68
CA TYR A 648 18.34 -16.59 -0.83
C TYR A 648 18.53 -17.91 -1.62
N ARG A 649 17.91 -18.02 -2.79
CA ARG A 649 18.08 -19.19 -3.66
C ARG A 649 19.50 -19.30 -4.20
N LEU A 650 20.11 -18.17 -4.56
CA LEU A 650 21.49 -18.11 -5.03
C LEU A 650 22.46 -18.57 -3.94
N ALA A 651 22.24 -18.17 -2.69
CA ALA A 651 23.05 -18.62 -1.54
C ALA A 651 23.09 -20.15 -1.43
N TYR A 652 21.94 -20.80 -1.53
CA TYR A 652 21.85 -22.26 -1.51
C TYR A 652 22.60 -22.91 -2.69
N MET A 653 22.49 -22.34 -3.91
CA MET A 653 23.19 -22.85 -5.08
C MET A 653 24.73 -22.72 -4.94
N GLU A 654 25.20 -21.58 -4.44
CA GLU A 654 26.62 -21.33 -4.20
C GLU A 654 27.18 -22.24 -3.08
N TRP A 655 26.40 -22.51 -2.04
CA TRP A 655 26.72 -23.50 -1.03
C TRP A 655 26.89 -24.90 -1.63
N ARG A 656 25.96 -25.34 -2.46
CA ARG A 656 26.07 -26.64 -3.18
C ARG A 656 27.28 -26.72 -4.12
N LEU A 657 27.78 -25.60 -4.61
CA LEU A 657 29.00 -25.52 -5.44
C LEU A 657 30.29 -25.45 -4.58
N GLY A 658 30.20 -25.44 -3.24
CA GLY A 658 31.33 -25.29 -2.33
C GLY A 658 31.90 -23.87 -2.28
N ARG A 659 31.18 -22.86 -2.80
CA ARG A 659 31.58 -21.44 -2.74
C ARG A 659 31.04 -20.80 -1.47
N ASN A 660 31.42 -21.38 -0.32
CA ASN A 660 30.79 -21.16 0.98
C ASN A 660 30.82 -19.68 1.42
N ARG A 661 31.93 -18.96 1.18
CA ARG A 661 32.02 -17.52 1.55
C ARG A 661 31.05 -16.67 0.73
N LEU A 662 30.86 -16.97 -0.55
CA LEU A 662 29.89 -16.29 -1.41
C LEU A 662 28.44 -16.61 -0.98
N ALA A 663 28.19 -17.87 -0.60
CA ALA A 663 26.90 -18.27 -0.03
C ALA A 663 26.55 -17.46 1.23
N VAL A 664 27.51 -17.28 2.15
CA VAL A 664 27.32 -16.41 3.33
C VAL A 664 26.96 -14.99 2.92
N ALA A 665 27.67 -14.41 1.95
CA ALA A 665 27.39 -13.06 1.45
C ALA A 665 25.97 -12.93 0.88
N CYS A 666 25.51 -13.93 0.13
CA CYS A 666 24.15 -13.98 -0.41
C CYS A 666 23.08 -14.08 0.70
N TYR A 667 23.24 -14.98 1.68
CA TYR A 667 22.31 -15.10 2.81
C TYR A 667 22.24 -13.81 3.64
N GLU A 668 23.39 -13.26 4.02
CA GLU A 668 23.46 -12.02 4.81
C GLU A 668 22.79 -10.83 4.05
N ARG A 669 23.03 -10.71 2.75
CA ARG A 669 22.40 -9.67 1.94
C ARG A 669 20.89 -9.89 1.81
N SER A 670 20.45 -11.12 1.58
CA SER A 670 19.03 -11.49 1.51
C SER A 670 18.27 -11.06 2.77
N MET A 671 18.77 -11.42 3.95
CA MET A 671 18.14 -11.10 5.24
C MET A 671 17.99 -9.58 5.47
N ARG A 672 18.94 -8.77 4.96
CA ARG A 672 18.92 -7.31 5.12
C ARG A 672 17.96 -6.62 4.17
N LEU A 673 17.66 -7.21 3.02
CA LEU A 673 16.76 -6.64 2.03
C LEU A 673 15.29 -6.76 2.43
N HIS A 674 14.88 -7.95 2.90
CA HIS A 674 13.48 -8.19 3.25
C HIS A 674 13.32 -9.24 4.34
N GLY A 675 12.43 -8.97 5.31
CA GLY A 675 12.28 -9.82 6.51
C GLY A 675 11.48 -11.12 6.32
N GLU A 676 10.76 -11.31 5.20
CA GLU A 676 9.85 -12.45 5.01
C GLU A 676 10.59 -13.80 5.06
N ILE A 677 11.74 -13.88 4.40
CA ILE A 677 12.56 -15.10 4.36
C ILE A 677 13.76 -15.04 5.32
N ALA A 678 13.89 -13.98 6.12
CA ALA A 678 15.05 -13.77 6.97
C ALA A 678 15.25 -14.90 8.01
N ALA A 679 14.16 -15.44 8.55
CA ALA A 679 14.21 -16.55 9.51
C ALA A 679 14.76 -17.83 8.84
N GLN A 680 14.25 -18.18 7.65
CA GLN A 680 14.68 -19.35 6.91
C GLN A 680 16.13 -19.20 6.40
N ALA A 681 16.46 -18.01 5.84
CA ALA A 681 17.82 -17.70 5.40
C ALA A 681 18.82 -17.75 6.56
N LYS A 682 18.41 -17.34 7.77
CA LYS A 682 19.24 -17.42 8.97
C LYS A 682 19.49 -18.88 9.38
N GLU A 683 18.45 -19.72 9.36
CA GLU A 683 18.57 -21.14 9.73
C GLU A 683 19.57 -21.85 8.81
N GLU A 684 19.43 -21.69 7.50
CA GLU A 684 20.36 -22.28 6.52
C GLU A 684 21.77 -21.69 6.62
N LEU A 685 21.91 -20.38 6.90
CA LEU A 685 23.21 -19.76 7.14
C LEU A 685 23.87 -20.31 8.39
N ASP A 686 23.14 -20.49 9.48
CA ASP A 686 23.68 -21.05 10.73
C ASP A 686 24.14 -22.51 10.49
N GLU A 687 23.39 -23.32 9.71
CA GLU A 687 23.80 -24.67 9.30
C GLU A 687 25.09 -24.65 8.47
N LEU A 688 25.22 -23.74 7.51
CA LEU A 688 26.44 -23.57 6.73
C LEU A 688 27.63 -23.22 7.60
N LEU A 689 27.49 -22.28 8.54
CA LEU A 689 28.56 -21.85 9.45
C LEU A 689 28.98 -22.96 10.40
N ASP A 690 28.05 -23.78 10.89
CA ASP A 690 28.31 -24.91 11.73
C ASP A 690 29.05 -26.06 10.99
N SER A 691 28.75 -26.22 9.69
CA SER A 691 29.38 -27.25 8.85
C SER A 691 30.82 -26.92 8.44
N GLU A 692 31.19 -25.63 8.45
CA GLU A 692 32.47 -25.14 7.89
C GLU A 692 33.28 -24.36 8.94
N PRO A 693 34.13 -25.06 9.76
CA PRO A 693 34.95 -24.41 10.76
C PRO A 693 35.93 -23.40 10.16
N GLY A 694 35.81 -22.13 10.54
CA GLY A 694 36.65 -21.03 10.05
C GLY A 694 35.92 -20.09 9.09
N LEU A 695 34.68 -20.42 8.71
CA LEU A 695 33.78 -19.50 8.07
C LEU A 695 33.06 -18.64 9.12
N GLY A 696 32.90 -17.35 8.88
CA GLY A 696 32.24 -16.42 9.79
C GLY A 696 31.21 -15.58 9.05
N ARG A 697 30.35 -14.90 9.81
CA ARG A 697 29.43 -13.90 9.26
C ARG A 697 30.19 -12.75 8.63
N LEU A 698 29.60 -12.16 7.62
CA LEU A 698 30.18 -11.04 6.87
C LEU A 698 29.42 -9.73 7.19
N ASP A 699 30.18 -8.65 7.32
CA ASP A 699 29.61 -7.31 7.41
C ASP A 699 29.04 -6.84 6.04
N PRO A 700 28.27 -5.72 6.00
CA PRO A 700 27.67 -5.24 4.75
C PRO A 700 28.67 -4.93 3.64
N GLU A 701 29.86 -4.39 3.98
CA GLU A 701 30.91 -4.05 3.03
C GLU A 701 31.62 -5.29 2.48
N GLU A 702 31.84 -6.28 3.32
CA GLU A 702 32.39 -7.57 2.95
C GLU A 702 31.43 -8.30 2.00
N CYS A 703 30.13 -8.35 2.34
CA CYS A 703 29.10 -8.92 1.45
C CYS A 703 29.10 -8.25 0.08
N ALA A 704 29.13 -6.92 0.03
CA ALA A 704 29.14 -6.15 -1.22
C ALA A 704 30.40 -6.48 -2.06
N ARG A 705 31.56 -6.61 -1.43
CA ARG A 705 32.81 -6.98 -2.12
C ARG A 705 32.76 -8.39 -2.72
N GLU A 706 32.27 -9.38 -1.94
CA GLU A 706 32.16 -10.77 -2.40
C GLU A 706 31.19 -10.90 -3.58
N LEU A 707 29.98 -10.29 -3.46
CA LEU A 707 28.99 -10.30 -4.51
C LEU A 707 29.50 -9.62 -5.78
N SER A 708 30.10 -8.43 -5.65
CA SER A 708 30.65 -7.70 -6.80
C SER A 708 31.80 -8.45 -7.48
N ALA A 709 32.68 -9.10 -6.71
CA ALA A 709 33.79 -9.92 -7.25
C ALA A 709 33.27 -11.14 -8.02
N ALA A 710 32.11 -11.67 -7.65
CA ALA A 710 31.42 -12.75 -8.35
C ALA A 710 30.52 -12.29 -9.51
N GLY A 711 30.43 -10.97 -9.77
CA GLY A 711 29.54 -10.41 -10.79
C GLY A 711 28.06 -10.46 -10.46
N ILE A 712 27.71 -10.65 -9.17
CA ILE A 712 26.31 -10.70 -8.71
C ILE A 712 25.85 -9.27 -8.43
N PRO A 713 24.71 -8.82 -9.00
CA PRO A 713 24.14 -7.51 -8.71
C PRO A 713 23.76 -7.38 -7.23
N LEU A 714 24.07 -6.23 -6.63
CA LEU A 714 23.76 -5.97 -5.22
C LEU A 714 22.26 -5.75 -4.94
N GLY A 715 21.47 -5.58 -6.00
CA GLY A 715 20.09 -5.15 -5.95
C GLY A 715 19.99 -3.63 -5.78
N ASP A 716 19.38 -2.95 -6.74
CA ASP A 716 19.16 -1.51 -6.73
C ASP A 716 17.66 -1.21 -6.51
N ALA A 717 17.21 -1.44 -5.28
CA ALA A 717 15.83 -1.16 -4.91
C ALA A 717 15.50 0.34 -5.04
N ASP A 718 16.45 1.22 -4.74
CA ASP A 718 16.26 2.67 -4.85
C ASP A 718 16.14 3.09 -6.31
N GLY A 719 16.96 2.56 -7.21
CA GLY A 719 16.86 2.82 -8.65
C GLY A 719 15.55 2.29 -9.24
N ALA A 720 15.11 1.12 -8.82
CA ALA A 720 13.81 0.57 -9.22
C ALA A 720 12.65 1.47 -8.74
N ARG A 721 12.69 1.92 -7.48
CA ARG A 721 11.71 2.87 -6.92
C ARG A 721 11.67 4.18 -7.72
N HIS A 722 12.83 4.78 -8.00
CA HIS A 722 12.92 6.03 -8.76
C HIS A 722 12.35 5.87 -10.17
N ALA A 723 12.66 4.76 -10.86
CA ALA A 723 12.11 4.49 -12.19
C ALA A 723 10.57 4.40 -12.17
N MET A 724 9.99 3.83 -11.12
CA MET A 724 8.54 3.76 -10.95
C MET A 724 7.93 5.14 -10.60
N GLU A 725 8.63 5.95 -9.82
CA GLU A 725 8.21 7.33 -9.52
C GLU A 725 8.21 8.20 -10.79
N GLU A 726 9.25 8.10 -11.63
CA GLU A 726 9.32 8.79 -12.93
C GLU A 726 8.20 8.36 -13.88
N ALA A 727 7.97 7.05 -13.99
CA ALA A 727 6.89 6.50 -14.80
C ALA A 727 5.52 6.99 -14.30
N ALA A 728 5.30 6.98 -12.98
CA ALA A 728 4.07 7.46 -12.37
C ALA A 728 3.85 8.95 -12.65
N ALA A 729 4.89 9.77 -12.51
CA ALA A 729 4.81 11.20 -12.76
C ALA A 729 4.45 11.52 -14.21
N ALA A 730 5.13 10.89 -15.16
CA ALA A 730 4.85 11.06 -16.58
C ALA A 730 3.41 10.63 -16.93
N CYS A 731 2.91 9.55 -16.30
CA CYS A 731 1.56 9.07 -16.51
C CYS A 731 0.49 9.98 -15.88
N VAL A 732 0.72 10.56 -14.69
CA VAL A 732 -0.19 11.56 -14.09
C VAL A 732 -0.32 12.79 -15.00
N ASP A 733 0.80 13.33 -15.46
CA ASP A 733 0.82 14.50 -16.33
C ASP A 733 0.18 14.20 -17.71
N ALA A 734 0.20 12.93 -18.14
CA ALA A 734 -0.54 12.45 -19.33
C ALA A 734 -2.00 12.03 -19.02
N ARG A 735 -2.50 12.24 -17.79
CA ARG A 735 -3.85 11.88 -17.34
C ARG A 735 -4.15 10.38 -17.29
N LEU A 736 -3.13 9.53 -17.24
CA LEU A 736 -3.21 8.07 -17.12
C LEU A 736 -3.19 7.64 -15.64
N MET A 737 -4.23 8.00 -14.88
CA MET A 737 -4.25 7.89 -13.41
C MET A 737 -4.21 6.46 -12.90
N GLY A 738 -4.91 5.54 -13.56
CA GLY A 738 -4.97 4.12 -13.17
C GLY A 738 -3.61 3.44 -13.22
N ILE A 739 -2.89 3.59 -14.33
CA ILE A 739 -1.55 2.98 -14.48
C ILE A 739 -0.51 3.68 -13.60
N SER A 740 -0.61 5.01 -13.41
CA SER A 740 0.25 5.74 -12.50
C SER A 740 0.11 5.22 -11.06
N ARG A 741 -1.12 4.93 -10.63
CA ARG A 741 -1.39 4.33 -9.32
C ARG A 741 -0.73 2.95 -9.18
N ALA A 742 -0.73 2.14 -10.24
CA ALA A 742 -0.05 0.84 -10.24
C ALA A 742 1.47 0.99 -10.07
N TYR A 743 2.11 1.97 -10.73
CA TYR A 743 3.53 2.25 -10.56
C TYR A 743 3.86 2.73 -9.14
N LEU A 744 3.02 3.61 -8.57
CA LEU A 744 3.21 4.07 -7.19
C LEU A 744 3.04 2.94 -6.17
N ALA A 745 2.15 1.98 -6.41
CA ALA A 745 2.04 0.81 -5.53
C ALA A 745 3.37 0.07 -5.43
N VAL A 746 4.04 -0.19 -6.55
CA VAL A 746 5.37 -0.83 -6.58
C VAL A 746 6.43 0.03 -5.91
N ALA A 747 6.45 1.34 -6.16
CA ALA A 747 7.41 2.25 -5.52
C ALA A 747 7.26 2.26 -3.99
N LEU A 748 6.02 2.21 -3.48
CA LEU A 748 5.70 2.21 -2.05
C LEU A 748 5.99 0.85 -1.37
N GLU A 749 6.04 -0.25 -2.10
CA GLU A 749 6.52 -1.54 -1.57
C GLU A 749 8.02 -1.52 -1.31
N VAL A 750 8.80 -0.81 -2.12
CA VAL A 750 10.25 -0.68 -1.95
C VAL A 750 10.58 0.21 -0.75
N ASP A 751 9.95 1.39 -0.67
CA ASP A 751 10.14 2.32 0.44
C ASP A 751 8.83 3.08 0.72
N ARG A 752 8.40 3.05 1.97
CA ARG A 752 7.21 3.76 2.40
C ARG A 752 7.47 5.25 2.52
N ASP A 753 7.02 6.00 1.53
CA ASP A 753 7.02 7.46 1.52
C ASP A 753 5.58 7.98 1.72
N ASP A 754 5.31 8.68 2.84
CA ASP A 754 3.97 9.15 3.18
C ASP A 754 3.43 10.18 2.17
N ALA A 755 4.29 11.00 1.55
CA ALA A 755 3.85 11.93 0.51
C ALA A 755 3.46 11.21 -0.78
N LEU A 756 4.22 10.20 -1.20
CA LEU A 756 3.83 9.34 -2.33
C LEU A 756 2.55 8.56 -2.03
N LEU A 757 2.37 8.12 -0.79
CA LEU A 757 1.13 7.47 -0.35
C LEU A 757 -0.08 8.42 -0.45
N GLY A 758 0.08 9.69 -0.10
CA GLY A 758 -0.96 10.70 -0.28
C GLY A 758 -1.28 10.93 -1.76
N VAL A 759 -0.27 10.99 -2.62
CA VAL A 759 -0.48 11.04 -4.09
C VAL A 759 -1.20 9.77 -4.56
N TYR A 760 -0.73 8.57 -4.20
CA TYR A 760 -1.37 7.29 -4.54
C TYR A 760 -2.86 7.26 -4.20
N ARG A 761 -3.23 7.73 -2.99
CA ARG A 761 -4.62 7.82 -2.55
C ARG A 761 -5.41 8.83 -3.37
N SER A 762 -4.80 9.96 -3.77
CA SER A 762 -5.44 10.99 -4.57
C SER A 762 -5.66 10.57 -6.03
N LEU A 763 -5.06 9.48 -6.48
CA LEU A 763 -5.27 8.91 -7.81
C LEU A 763 -6.41 7.88 -7.84
N ALA A 764 -7.01 7.52 -6.71
CA ALA A 764 -8.18 6.64 -6.69
C ALA A 764 -9.43 7.40 -7.10
N SER A 765 -10.33 6.75 -7.84
CA SER A 765 -11.66 7.29 -8.08
C SER A 765 -12.45 7.35 -6.77
N VAL A 766 -13.24 8.38 -6.60
CA VAL A 766 -14.08 8.57 -5.41
C VAL A 766 -15.54 8.43 -5.80
N SER A 767 -16.21 7.39 -5.27
CA SER A 767 -17.64 7.23 -5.52
C SER A 767 -18.48 8.25 -4.73
N PRO A 768 -19.66 8.65 -5.25
CA PRO A 768 -20.54 9.60 -4.56
C PRO A 768 -21.07 9.10 -3.20
N GLU A 769 -20.97 7.82 -2.94
CA GLU A 769 -21.50 7.15 -1.73
C GLU A 769 -20.41 6.89 -0.66
N GLY A 770 -19.17 7.30 -0.90
CA GLY A 770 -18.01 7.07 -0.05
C GLY A 770 -17.62 8.23 0.85
#